data_3b4e561453bd94ee0c4a064950132da2
#
_entry.id   3b4e561453bd94ee0c4a064950132da2
#
_cell.length_a   1.000
_cell.length_b   1.000
_cell.length_c   1.000
_cell.angle_alpha   90.00
_cell.angle_beta   90.00
_cell.angle_gamma   90.00
#
_symmetry.space_group_name_H-M   'P 1'
#
loop_
_entity.id
_entity.type
_entity.pdbx_description
1 polymer ?
#
loop_
_entity_poly.entity_id
_entity_poly.type
_entity_poly.pdbx_seq_one_letter_code
_entity_poly.pdbx_strand_id
1 'polypeptide(L)'
;MAIVAMRHLRLIGLQSEREEMLRRLQHLGCLEITEPELAEDDLLLEKLRIPEAAELQRIREQYTAAEQALQTLTDHTPKEKNALEPLPFIDEQALTDESQLADGKSAAERLNRCREELASLQSRSEKLAAEEAQLLPWESFTMPLECATTEKVLIQMGTLPAAVLPQQIHETLDAAGDLYELREVSADREHRYMVLTVHISQAEDHIAALKALGWSRVTLGERTGTAAANLSALRQEQTALAEKRALLEEAIIQCAGQKPELRQLSDASRIEIDRGEAKSRTRDTAETFLLEGWFPAENTKELEMLLGGCTCAWQMTDPAPEDYLRVPVKLKNNRFTQPLNMVTEMYSLPAYGSLDPNPYMAPFFILFYGIMMADMGYGLLMMLASLIVLKKKQPTGGSYNFFALLGLCGISTFFMGALTGGFFGDFIPQMLKVINPESTFTWFWQPLISPINDIIAIMLGSLALGCVQILVGMVIGFIYKLKHGEIASALCEEAAWWVIIGCGVAFGITGKKTFLWVLLAVLLISQGYGKKGIGGKIVGIGGSVYNHITGYFGDILSYVRLMALMLAGAVIAQVFNTLAAIPGNLIVFIIVSLLGNALNFALNLLGCYVHDMRLQCLEFFKYFYRDGGRAFKPVAAQPKYYRIAEQ
;
A
#
# COMPACT_ATOMS: atom_id res chain seq x y z
N MET A 1 -7.53 18.82 -24.14
CA MET A 1 -8.19 18.20 -22.97
C MET A 1 -7.19 17.21 -22.39
N ALA A 2 -7.06 17.13 -21.10
CA ALA A 2 -6.11 16.19 -20.47
C ALA A 2 -6.63 14.75 -20.47
N ILE A 3 -7.95 14.55 -20.58
CA ILE A 3 -8.55 13.23 -20.84
C ILE A 3 -8.41 12.95 -22.34
N VAL A 4 -7.73 11.86 -22.66
CA VAL A 4 -7.49 11.41 -24.06
C VAL A 4 -8.81 10.94 -24.66
N ALA A 5 -9.07 11.36 -25.92
CA ALA A 5 -10.20 10.84 -26.67
C ALA A 5 -10.00 9.34 -26.95
N MET A 6 -11.00 8.53 -26.65
CA MET A 6 -10.99 7.08 -26.85
C MET A 6 -11.89 6.70 -28.00
N ARG A 7 -11.56 5.61 -28.69
CA ARG A 7 -12.38 5.00 -29.74
C ARG A 7 -12.61 3.53 -29.43
N HIS A 8 -13.74 3.02 -29.86
CA HIS A 8 -14.10 1.61 -29.73
C HIS A 8 -13.69 0.85 -30.99
N LEU A 9 -12.99 -0.27 -30.81
CA LEU A 9 -12.64 -1.22 -31.85
C LEU A 9 -13.52 -2.46 -31.71
N ARG A 10 -14.14 -2.88 -32.81
CA ARG A 10 -14.74 -4.21 -32.99
C ARG A 10 -14.02 -4.90 -34.12
N LEU A 11 -13.52 -6.11 -33.88
CA LEU A 11 -12.68 -6.84 -34.82
C LEU A 11 -13.12 -8.31 -34.90
N ILE A 12 -13.19 -8.84 -36.14
CA ILE A 12 -13.40 -10.26 -36.41
C ILE A 12 -12.21 -10.75 -37.22
N GLY A 13 -11.48 -11.72 -36.70
CA GLY A 13 -10.30 -12.33 -37.35
C GLY A 13 -10.38 -13.83 -37.41
N LEU A 14 -9.46 -14.45 -38.16
CA LEU A 14 -9.31 -15.91 -38.27
C LEU A 14 -8.70 -16.46 -36.97
N GLN A 15 -9.25 -17.54 -36.46
CA GLN A 15 -8.78 -18.19 -35.23
C GLN A 15 -7.32 -18.65 -35.33
N SER A 16 -6.86 -19.04 -36.54
CA SER A 16 -5.46 -19.43 -36.81
C SER A 16 -4.46 -18.30 -36.64
N GLU A 17 -4.86 -17.04 -36.82
CA GLU A 17 -3.99 -15.85 -36.73
C GLU A 17 -4.11 -15.12 -35.39
N ARG A 18 -4.99 -15.59 -34.48
CA ARG A 18 -5.29 -14.90 -33.22
C ARG A 18 -4.07 -14.67 -32.35
N GLU A 19 -3.25 -15.70 -32.15
CA GLU A 19 -2.07 -15.61 -31.25
C GLU A 19 -1.07 -14.57 -31.76
N GLU A 20 -0.80 -14.57 -33.07
CA GLU A 20 0.10 -13.61 -33.70
C GLU A 20 -0.50 -12.19 -33.64
N MET A 21 -1.80 -12.05 -33.85
CA MET A 21 -2.48 -10.76 -33.75
C MET A 21 -2.44 -10.22 -32.32
N LEU A 22 -2.73 -11.04 -31.30
CA LEU A 22 -2.64 -10.64 -29.90
C LEU A 22 -1.20 -10.25 -29.54
N ARG A 23 -0.19 -10.95 -30.05
CA ARG A 23 1.23 -10.61 -29.86
C ARG A 23 1.55 -9.22 -30.43
N ARG A 24 1.13 -8.94 -31.66
CA ARG A 24 1.34 -7.64 -32.31
C ARG A 24 0.58 -6.51 -31.61
N LEU A 25 -0.65 -6.75 -31.15
CA LEU A 25 -1.44 -5.80 -30.37
C LEU A 25 -0.80 -5.52 -29.00
N GLN A 26 -0.24 -6.55 -28.36
CA GLN A 26 0.47 -6.43 -27.09
C GLN A 26 1.78 -5.62 -27.25
N HIS A 27 2.50 -5.82 -28.37
CA HIS A 27 3.69 -5.04 -28.70
C HIS A 27 3.35 -3.56 -28.93
N LEU A 28 2.24 -3.27 -29.65
CA LEU A 28 1.75 -1.90 -29.82
C LEU A 28 1.30 -1.25 -28.50
N GLY A 29 0.80 -2.03 -27.54
CA GLY A 29 0.49 -1.58 -26.19
C GLY A 29 -0.57 -0.48 -26.07
N CYS A 30 -1.45 -0.33 -27.06
CA CYS A 30 -2.42 0.76 -27.12
C CYS A 30 -3.89 0.33 -27.01
N LEU A 31 -4.19 -0.98 -26.97
CA LEU A 31 -5.55 -1.51 -26.95
C LEU A 31 -5.88 -2.16 -25.60
N GLU A 32 -6.95 -1.74 -24.96
CA GLU A 32 -7.58 -2.45 -23.84
C GLU A 32 -8.67 -3.36 -24.39
N ILE A 33 -8.48 -4.68 -24.25
CA ILE A 33 -9.45 -5.67 -24.71
C ILE A 33 -10.53 -5.85 -23.63
N THR A 34 -11.78 -5.71 -24.02
CA THR A 34 -12.96 -5.89 -23.17
C THR A 34 -13.76 -7.10 -23.63
N GLU A 35 -14.60 -7.64 -22.75
CA GLU A 35 -15.53 -8.67 -23.18
C GLU A 35 -16.55 -8.07 -24.16
N PRO A 36 -16.83 -8.74 -25.30
CA PRO A 36 -17.80 -8.27 -26.26
C PRO A 36 -19.20 -8.20 -25.65
N GLU A 37 -19.87 -7.08 -25.83
CA GLU A 37 -21.26 -6.89 -25.43
C GLU A 37 -22.18 -7.34 -26.57
N LEU A 38 -22.83 -8.45 -26.36
CA LEU A 38 -23.79 -9.03 -27.30
C LEU A 38 -25.21 -8.76 -26.77
N ALA A 39 -26.09 -8.30 -27.64
CA ALA A 39 -27.50 -8.17 -27.28
C ALA A 39 -28.09 -9.57 -26.98
N GLU A 40 -28.99 -9.67 -26.01
CA GLU A 40 -29.62 -10.95 -25.62
C GLU A 40 -30.33 -11.66 -26.79
N ASP A 41 -30.76 -10.91 -27.81
CA ASP A 41 -31.42 -11.39 -29.04
C ASP A 41 -30.42 -11.76 -30.16
N ASP A 42 -29.12 -11.69 -29.94
CA ASP A 42 -28.15 -11.97 -31.00
C ASP A 42 -27.99 -13.48 -31.23
N LEU A 43 -28.41 -13.94 -32.42
CA LEU A 43 -28.33 -15.34 -32.86
C LEU A 43 -26.89 -15.92 -32.82
N LEU A 44 -25.88 -15.05 -32.63
CA LEU A 44 -24.48 -15.44 -32.50
C LEU A 44 -24.16 -15.97 -31.10
N LEU A 45 -24.91 -15.62 -30.06
CA LEU A 45 -24.66 -16.02 -28.66
C LEU A 45 -24.59 -17.54 -28.49
N GLU A 46 -25.44 -18.30 -29.19
CA GLU A 46 -25.44 -19.77 -29.12
C GLU A 46 -24.19 -20.42 -29.74
N LYS A 47 -23.49 -19.70 -30.62
CA LYS A 47 -22.32 -20.20 -31.37
C LYS A 47 -20.97 -19.75 -30.78
N LEU A 48 -21.00 -18.74 -29.89
CA LEU A 48 -19.79 -18.17 -29.31
C LEU A 48 -19.33 -18.98 -28.09
N ARG A 49 -18.05 -19.34 -28.07
CA ARG A 49 -17.41 -20.08 -26.98
C ARG A 49 -16.34 -19.21 -26.33
N ILE A 50 -16.13 -19.42 -25.03
CA ILE A 50 -14.98 -18.87 -24.31
C ILE A 50 -13.77 -19.75 -24.62
N PRO A 51 -12.60 -19.19 -24.99
CA PRO A 51 -11.38 -19.95 -25.23
C PRO A 51 -10.96 -20.79 -24.00
N GLU A 52 -10.35 -21.95 -24.25
CA GLU A 52 -9.88 -22.83 -23.16
C GLU A 52 -8.77 -22.16 -22.33
N ALA A 53 -8.88 -22.25 -21.02
CA ALA A 53 -7.98 -21.62 -20.06
C ALA A 53 -6.86 -22.54 -19.52
N ALA A 54 -6.77 -23.80 -19.98
CA ALA A 54 -5.81 -24.79 -19.47
C ALA A 54 -4.34 -24.33 -19.64
N GLU A 55 -4.01 -23.73 -20.76
CA GLU A 55 -2.67 -23.18 -21.06
C GLU A 55 -2.32 -22.02 -20.12
N LEU A 56 -3.27 -21.14 -19.87
CA LEU A 56 -3.10 -19.99 -18.95
C LEU A 56 -2.75 -20.45 -17.54
N GLN A 57 -3.39 -21.51 -17.05
CA GLN A 57 -3.10 -22.06 -15.73
C GLN A 57 -1.66 -22.57 -15.63
N ARG A 58 -1.17 -23.27 -16.65
CA ARG A 58 0.22 -23.74 -16.71
C ARG A 58 1.24 -22.59 -16.70
N ILE A 59 0.96 -21.51 -17.42
CA ILE A 59 1.83 -20.34 -17.44
C ILE A 59 1.83 -19.63 -16.08
N ARG A 60 0.68 -19.52 -15.41
CA ARG A 60 0.59 -18.98 -14.05
C ARG A 60 1.38 -19.81 -13.03
N GLU A 61 1.39 -21.13 -13.16
CA GLU A 61 2.20 -22.02 -12.32
C GLU A 61 3.70 -21.77 -12.55
N GLN A 62 4.13 -21.60 -13.80
CA GLN A 62 5.52 -21.28 -14.15
C GLN A 62 5.93 -19.90 -13.57
N TYR A 63 5.08 -18.89 -13.71
CA TYR A 63 5.31 -17.57 -13.11
C TYR A 63 5.47 -17.65 -11.59
N THR A 64 4.57 -18.35 -10.94
CA THR A 64 4.59 -18.54 -9.49
C THR A 64 5.85 -19.27 -9.04
N ALA A 65 6.26 -20.32 -9.77
CA ALA A 65 7.49 -21.05 -9.50
C ALA A 65 8.74 -20.18 -9.64
N ALA A 66 8.79 -19.31 -10.67
CA ALA A 66 9.90 -18.38 -10.89
C ALA A 66 9.97 -17.30 -9.77
N GLU A 67 8.84 -16.71 -9.40
CA GLU A 67 8.80 -15.70 -8.31
C GLU A 67 9.18 -16.31 -6.95
N GLN A 68 8.74 -17.53 -6.65
CA GLN A 68 9.12 -18.26 -5.44
C GLN A 68 10.62 -18.57 -5.40
N ALA A 69 11.19 -18.97 -6.54
CA ALA A 69 12.63 -19.20 -6.64
C ALA A 69 13.44 -17.91 -6.45
N LEU A 70 13.00 -16.79 -7.06
CA LEU A 70 13.60 -15.47 -6.88
C LEU A 70 13.52 -15.00 -5.43
N GLN A 71 12.39 -15.24 -4.75
CA GLN A 71 12.23 -14.92 -3.33
C GLN A 71 13.21 -15.73 -2.48
N THR A 72 13.31 -17.05 -2.72
CA THR A 72 14.26 -17.94 -2.04
C THR A 72 15.69 -17.45 -2.18
N LEU A 73 16.11 -17.05 -3.40
CA LEU A 73 17.42 -16.46 -3.62
C LEU A 73 17.61 -15.13 -2.88
N THR A 74 16.59 -14.30 -2.84
CA THR A 74 16.67 -12.99 -2.17
C THR A 74 16.81 -13.13 -0.67
N ASP A 75 16.18 -14.15 -0.07
CA ASP A 75 16.21 -14.40 1.36
C ASP A 75 17.59 -14.97 1.83
N HIS A 76 18.29 -15.71 0.95
CA HIS A 76 19.56 -16.37 1.28
C HIS A 76 20.80 -15.68 0.66
N THR A 77 20.61 -14.68 -0.21
CA THR A 77 21.73 -13.93 -0.79
C THR A 77 21.84 -12.53 -0.16
N PRO A 78 23.04 -11.97 -0.02
CA PRO A 78 23.20 -10.60 0.47
C PRO A 78 22.47 -9.63 -0.45
N LYS A 79 21.79 -8.64 0.14
CA LYS A 79 21.05 -7.62 -0.59
C LYS A 79 21.92 -6.98 -1.67
N GLU A 80 21.44 -6.92 -2.88
CA GLU A 80 22.14 -6.27 -3.98
C GLU A 80 22.49 -4.83 -3.58
N LYS A 81 23.76 -4.48 -3.72
CA LYS A 81 24.25 -3.12 -3.39
C LYS A 81 23.66 -2.04 -4.27
N ASN A 82 22.97 -2.43 -5.34
CA ASN A 82 22.54 -1.58 -6.45
C ASN A 82 21.02 -1.30 -6.46
N ALA A 83 20.40 -1.19 -5.29
CA ALA A 83 18.95 -0.92 -5.16
C ALA A 83 18.50 0.38 -5.87
N LEU A 84 19.45 1.26 -6.21
CA LEU A 84 19.20 2.55 -6.87
C LEU A 84 19.61 2.56 -8.37
N GLU A 85 20.04 1.41 -8.94
CA GLU A 85 20.32 1.35 -10.38
C GLU A 85 19.03 1.25 -11.20
N PRO A 86 19.02 1.84 -12.42
CA PRO A 86 17.88 1.69 -13.32
C PRO A 86 17.76 0.24 -13.78
N LEU A 87 16.53 -0.18 -14.09
CA LEU A 87 16.30 -1.51 -14.64
C LEU A 87 17.09 -1.69 -15.95
N PRO A 88 17.74 -2.83 -16.16
CA PRO A 88 18.48 -3.10 -17.38
C PRO A 88 17.54 -3.18 -18.60
N PHE A 89 18.05 -2.74 -19.75
CA PHE A 89 17.33 -2.87 -21.01
C PHE A 89 17.51 -4.29 -21.56
N ILE A 90 16.45 -4.83 -22.14
CA ILE A 90 16.46 -6.11 -22.85
C ILE A 90 15.70 -5.95 -24.18
N ASP A 91 16.16 -6.67 -25.21
CA ASP A 91 15.42 -6.77 -26.47
C ASP A 91 14.25 -7.76 -26.28
N GLU A 92 13.11 -7.46 -26.88
CA GLU A 92 11.92 -8.32 -26.80
C GLU A 92 12.19 -9.73 -27.34
N GLN A 93 13.03 -9.86 -28.35
CA GLN A 93 13.45 -11.16 -28.89
C GLN A 93 14.29 -11.95 -27.88
N ALA A 94 15.19 -11.27 -27.16
CA ALA A 94 15.99 -11.90 -26.13
C ALA A 94 15.14 -12.33 -24.92
N LEU A 95 14.05 -11.61 -24.62
CA LEU A 95 13.13 -11.96 -23.54
C LEU A 95 12.39 -13.29 -23.81
N THR A 96 12.18 -13.64 -25.08
CA THR A 96 11.49 -14.86 -25.53
C THR A 96 12.44 -15.98 -25.97
N ASP A 97 13.74 -15.86 -25.72
CA ASP A 97 14.73 -16.89 -26.07
C ASP A 97 14.46 -18.21 -25.31
N GLU A 98 14.04 -19.24 -26.04
CA GLU A 98 13.68 -20.54 -25.49
C GLU A 98 14.81 -21.20 -24.70
N SER A 99 16.08 -20.98 -25.08
CA SER A 99 17.22 -21.57 -24.40
C SER A 99 17.37 -21.01 -22.98
N GLN A 100 17.30 -19.69 -22.85
CA GLN A 100 17.40 -19.00 -21.56
C GLN A 100 16.18 -19.26 -20.67
N LEU A 101 14.99 -19.38 -21.28
CA LEU A 101 13.77 -19.76 -20.57
C LEU A 101 13.84 -21.21 -20.04
N ALA A 102 14.46 -22.15 -20.78
CA ALA A 102 14.67 -23.51 -20.34
C ALA A 102 15.65 -23.57 -19.15
N ASP A 103 16.73 -22.80 -19.19
CA ASP A 103 17.67 -22.67 -18.07
C ASP A 103 17.00 -22.07 -16.83
N GLY A 104 16.21 -21.02 -17.02
CA GLY A 104 15.40 -20.42 -15.96
C GLY A 104 14.40 -21.39 -15.34
N LYS A 105 13.71 -22.24 -16.14
CA LYS A 105 12.80 -23.27 -15.64
C LYS A 105 13.54 -24.31 -14.80
N SER A 106 14.68 -24.81 -15.28
CA SER A 106 15.50 -25.78 -14.55
C SER A 106 16.03 -25.22 -13.23
N ALA A 107 16.40 -23.95 -13.22
CA ALA A 107 16.84 -23.22 -12.01
C ALA A 107 15.68 -23.05 -11.01
N ALA A 108 14.49 -22.67 -11.48
CA ALA A 108 13.30 -22.52 -10.67
C ALA A 108 12.90 -23.85 -9.98
N GLU A 109 12.91 -24.96 -10.73
CA GLU A 109 12.62 -26.27 -10.20
C GLU A 109 13.61 -26.70 -9.12
N ARG A 110 14.91 -26.49 -9.36
CA ARG A 110 15.96 -26.81 -8.36
C ARG A 110 15.79 -26.01 -7.09
N LEU A 111 15.63 -24.70 -7.19
CA LEU A 111 15.46 -23.82 -6.04
C LEU A 111 14.19 -24.10 -5.25
N ASN A 112 13.09 -24.40 -5.93
CA ASN A 112 11.85 -24.76 -5.26
C ASN A 112 11.96 -26.11 -4.53
N ARG A 113 12.67 -27.12 -5.07
CA ARG A 113 12.99 -28.34 -4.33
C ARG A 113 13.83 -28.04 -3.09
N CYS A 114 14.90 -27.25 -3.21
CA CYS A 114 15.70 -26.85 -2.04
C CYS A 114 14.85 -26.14 -0.98
N ARG A 115 13.92 -25.28 -1.39
CA ARG A 115 12.98 -24.60 -0.49
C ARG A 115 12.07 -25.58 0.25
N GLU A 116 11.49 -26.55 -0.47
CA GLU A 116 10.62 -27.58 0.11
C GLU A 116 11.39 -28.47 1.09
N GLU A 117 12.61 -28.86 0.72
CA GLU A 117 13.50 -29.61 1.60
C GLU A 117 13.86 -28.79 2.85
N LEU A 118 14.22 -27.51 2.72
CA LEU A 118 14.48 -26.63 3.85
C LEU A 118 13.26 -26.52 4.79
N ALA A 119 12.07 -26.36 4.23
CA ALA A 119 10.84 -26.31 5.03
C ALA A 119 10.59 -27.62 5.79
N SER A 120 10.86 -28.76 5.15
CA SER A 120 10.73 -30.08 5.79
C SER A 120 11.75 -30.26 6.93
N LEU A 121 13.01 -29.85 6.71
CA LEU A 121 14.07 -29.89 7.73
C LEU A 121 13.75 -28.95 8.90
N GLN A 122 13.22 -27.75 8.62
CA GLN A 122 12.79 -26.83 9.65
C GLN A 122 11.69 -27.43 10.54
N SER A 123 10.65 -28.00 9.93
CA SER A 123 9.57 -28.67 10.67
C SER A 123 10.07 -29.86 11.50
N ARG A 124 11.03 -30.65 10.96
CA ARG A 124 11.64 -31.75 11.71
C ARG A 124 12.49 -31.22 12.87
N SER A 125 13.28 -30.17 12.66
CA SER A 125 14.10 -29.53 13.70
C SER A 125 13.23 -28.98 14.85
N GLU A 126 12.11 -28.36 14.55
CA GLU A 126 11.16 -27.86 15.57
C GLU A 126 10.55 -29.00 16.39
N LYS A 127 10.20 -30.13 15.74
CA LYS A 127 9.72 -31.32 16.44
C LYS A 127 10.80 -31.88 17.36
N LEU A 128 12.05 -32.02 16.88
CA LEU A 128 13.15 -32.51 17.70
C LEU A 128 13.47 -31.58 18.88
N ALA A 129 13.39 -30.27 18.68
CA ALA A 129 13.56 -29.29 19.76
C ALA A 129 12.45 -29.42 20.83
N ALA A 130 11.21 -29.64 20.42
CA ALA A 130 10.12 -29.88 21.35
C ALA A 130 10.30 -31.21 22.11
N GLU A 131 10.78 -32.24 21.44
CA GLU A 131 11.10 -33.53 22.03
C GLU A 131 12.28 -33.43 23.02
N GLU A 132 13.33 -32.67 22.66
CA GLU A 132 14.46 -32.41 23.56
C GLU A 132 13.99 -31.65 24.81
N ALA A 133 13.16 -30.61 24.65
CA ALA A 133 12.63 -29.86 25.79
C ALA A 133 11.79 -30.72 26.75
N GLN A 134 11.09 -31.72 26.26
CA GLN A 134 10.34 -32.67 27.08
C GLN A 134 11.26 -33.65 27.85
N LEU A 135 12.39 -34.04 27.26
CA LEU A 135 13.30 -35.00 27.85
C LEU A 135 14.37 -34.36 28.77
N LEU A 136 14.73 -33.11 28.53
CA LEU A 136 15.77 -32.40 29.25
C LEU A 136 15.63 -32.46 30.79
N PRO A 137 14.42 -32.29 31.37
CA PRO A 137 14.26 -32.40 32.82
C PRO A 137 14.56 -33.80 33.39
N TRP A 138 14.54 -34.83 32.54
CA TRP A 138 14.73 -36.23 32.88
C TRP A 138 16.18 -36.71 32.62
N GLU A 139 17.09 -35.84 32.20
CA GLU A 139 18.48 -36.21 31.83
C GLU A 139 19.24 -36.97 32.93
N SER A 140 19.01 -36.60 34.18
CA SER A 140 19.64 -37.25 35.37
C SER A 140 18.99 -38.59 35.75
N PHE A 141 17.88 -38.98 35.08
CA PHE A 141 17.20 -40.26 35.35
C PHE A 141 17.96 -41.42 34.70
N THR A 142 18.51 -42.30 35.53
CA THR A 142 19.42 -43.41 35.11
C THR A 142 18.69 -44.68 34.69
N MET A 143 17.37 -44.82 35.02
CA MET A 143 16.60 -45.97 34.61
C MET A 143 16.10 -45.85 33.19
N PRO A 144 15.84 -46.96 32.45
CA PRO A 144 15.20 -46.92 31.15
C PRO A 144 13.83 -46.28 31.25
N LEU A 145 13.45 -45.46 30.23
CA LEU A 145 12.14 -44.79 30.16
C LEU A 145 10.99 -45.78 29.98
N GLU A 146 11.29 -46.94 29.47
CA GLU A 146 10.37 -48.08 29.29
C GLU A 146 10.16 -48.90 30.60
N CYS A 147 10.54 -48.35 31.76
CA CYS A 147 10.28 -49.01 33.04
C CYS A 147 8.82 -49.36 33.15
N ALA A 148 8.53 -50.62 32.84
CA ALA A 148 7.18 -51.15 32.82
C ALA A 148 6.69 -51.37 34.26
N THR A 149 5.41 -51.03 34.48
CA THR A 149 4.68 -51.49 35.65
C THR A 149 4.76 -53.03 35.69
N THR A 150 5.26 -53.57 36.78
CA THR A 150 5.32 -55.00 37.01
C THR A 150 4.02 -55.48 37.67
N GLU A 151 3.84 -56.83 37.82
CA GLU A 151 2.63 -57.37 38.49
C GLU A 151 2.42 -56.85 39.92
N LYS A 152 3.46 -56.35 40.59
CA LYS A 152 3.37 -55.90 41.97
C LYS A 152 3.69 -54.42 42.18
N VAL A 153 4.36 -53.74 41.25
CA VAL A 153 4.85 -52.39 41.41
C VAL A 153 4.44 -51.53 40.21
N LEU A 154 3.83 -50.40 40.49
CA LEU A 154 3.54 -49.34 39.55
C LEU A 154 4.65 -48.30 39.58
N ILE A 155 5.21 -47.98 38.42
CA ILE A 155 6.15 -46.89 38.24
C ILE A 155 5.49 -45.80 37.39
N GLN A 156 5.43 -44.56 37.89
CA GLN A 156 4.81 -43.45 37.20
C GLN A 156 5.68 -42.20 37.24
N MET A 157 5.92 -41.64 36.08
CA MET A 157 6.58 -40.31 35.95
C MET A 157 5.55 -39.20 35.97
N GLY A 158 5.88 -38.12 36.62
CA GLY A 158 4.96 -36.98 36.66
C GLY A 158 5.61 -35.67 37.17
N THR A 159 4.86 -34.62 37.14
CA THR A 159 5.27 -33.30 37.61
C THR A 159 4.37 -32.82 38.75
N LEU A 160 4.95 -32.10 39.70
CA LEU A 160 4.24 -31.32 40.71
C LEU A 160 4.61 -29.84 40.56
N PRO A 161 3.70 -28.90 40.93
CA PRO A 161 4.05 -27.48 40.98
C PRO A 161 5.22 -27.22 41.94
N ALA A 162 6.17 -26.37 41.54
CA ALA A 162 7.33 -26.04 42.35
C ALA A 162 7.00 -25.40 43.71
N ALA A 163 5.80 -24.82 43.83
CA ALA A 163 5.30 -24.22 45.06
C ALA A 163 5.00 -25.25 46.17
N VAL A 164 4.83 -26.53 45.86
CA VAL A 164 4.55 -27.59 46.84
C VAL A 164 5.88 -27.99 47.52
N LEU A 165 5.88 -27.88 48.86
CA LEU A 165 7.07 -28.19 49.64
C LEU A 165 7.26 -29.72 49.74
N PRO A 166 8.55 -30.23 49.68
CA PRO A 166 8.82 -31.65 49.80
C PRO A 166 8.25 -32.32 51.04
N GLN A 167 8.19 -31.60 52.19
CA GLN A 167 7.59 -32.07 53.41
C GLN A 167 6.09 -32.35 53.26
N GLN A 168 5.36 -31.48 52.63
CA GLN A 168 3.92 -31.68 52.36
C GLN A 168 3.65 -32.88 51.46
N ILE A 169 4.55 -33.12 50.48
CA ILE A 169 4.40 -34.25 49.59
C ILE A 169 4.55 -35.58 50.37
N HIS A 170 5.59 -35.67 51.21
CA HIS A 170 5.83 -36.86 52.04
C HIS A 170 4.70 -37.07 53.09
N GLU A 171 4.27 -36.06 53.81
CA GLU A 171 3.13 -36.11 54.75
C GLU A 171 1.86 -36.61 54.10
N THR A 172 1.59 -36.16 52.87
CA THR A 172 0.37 -36.57 52.13
C THR A 172 0.48 -38.04 51.66
N LEU A 173 1.66 -38.48 51.23
CA LEU A 173 1.88 -39.85 50.80
C LEU A 173 1.94 -40.81 51.99
N ASP A 174 2.56 -40.46 53.09
CA ASP A 174 2.59 -41.29 54.32
C ASP A 174 1.19 -41.52 54.89
N ALA A 175 0.29 -40.53 54.74
CA ALA A 175 -1.12 -40.69 55.08
C ALA A 175 -1.90 -41.67 54.17
N ALA A 176 -1.41 -41.88 52.92
CA ALA A 176 -2.02 -42.80 51.96
C ALA A 176 -1.49 -44.24 52.04
N GLY A 177 -0.31 -44.46 52.68
CA GLY A 177 0.28 -45.80 52.87
C GLY A 177 1.82 -45.75 52.91
N ASP A 178 2.41 -46.91 53.34
CA ASP A 178 3.85 -47.02 53.60
C ASP A 178 4.66 -47.63 52.44
N LEU A 179 3.97 -48.17 51.41
CA LEU A 179 4.63 -48.96 50.35
C LEU A 179 4.86 -48.09 49.10
N TYR A 180 5.57 -46.98 49.24
CA TYR A 180 5.96 -46.10 48.16
C TYR A 180 7.39 -45.64 48.22
N GLU A 181 7.96 -45.27 47.09
CA GLU A 181 9.21 -44.52 46.95
C GLU A 181 8.97 -43.35 45.97
N LEU A 182 9.22 -42.15 46.41
CA LEU A 182 9.15 -40.98 45.54
C LEU A 182 10.55 -40.36 45.37
N ARG A 183 10.99 -40.29 44.13
CA ARG A 183 12.31 -39.77 43.78
C ARG A 183 12.17 -38.50 42.96
N GLU A 184 12.75 -37.40 43.42
CA GLU A 184 12.90 -36.17 42.64
C GLU A 184 14.08 -36.36 41.67
N VAL A 185 13.79 -36.14 40.37
CA VAL A 185 14.80 -36.25 39.28
C VAL A 185 15.40 -34.88 39.02
N SER A 186 14.56 -33.87 38.89
CA SER A 186 14.98 -32.48 38.70
C SER A 186 13.84 -31.52 39.12
N ALA A 187 14.15 -30.22 39.23
CA ALA A 187 13.17 -29.18 39.45
C ALA A 187 13.54 -27.94 38.63
N ASP A 188 12.54 -27.27 38.10
CA ASP A 188 12.64 -25.96 37.49
C ASP A 188 11.84 -24.89 38.29
N ARG A 189 11.64 -23.71 37.75
CA ARG A 189 10.91 -22.63 38.45
C ARG A 189 9.41 -22.88 38.64
N GLU A 190 8.83 -23.74 37.80
CA GLU A 190 7.38 -23.98 37.75
C GLU A 190 7.03 -25.40 38.21
N HIS A 191 7.89 -26.38 37.93
CA HIS A 191 7.60 -27.79 38.16
C HIS A 191 8.76 -28.55 38.82
N ARG A 192 8.40 -29.56 39.62
CA ARG A 192 9.30 -30.61 40.10
C ARG A 192 9.01 -31.88 39.33
N TYR A 193 10.01 -32.50 38.76
CA TYR A 193 9.92 -33.72 37.99
C TYR A 193 10.26 -34.91 38.90
N MET A 194 9.29 -35.80 39.07
CA MET A 194 9.37 -36.87 40.07
C MET A 194 8.95 -38.22 39.50
N VAL A 195 9.52 -39.26 40.06
CA VAL A 195 9.14 -40.66 39.75
C VAL A 195 8.54 -41.27 41.00
N LEU A 196 7.31 -41.70 40.89
CA LEU A 196 6.59 -42.47 41.91
C LEU A 196 6.72 -43.95 41.63
N THR A 197 7.21 -44.70 42.60
CA THR A 197 7.25 -46.17 42.62
C THR A 197 6.36 -46.60 43.76
N VAL A 198 5.31 -47.33 43.49
CA VAL A 198 4.32 -47.72 44.50
C VAL A 198 3.83 -49.17 44.27
N HIS A 199 3.54 -49.88 45.37
CA HIS A 199 2.96 -51.20 45.29
C HIS A 199 1.48 -51.14 44.78
N ILE A 200 1.10 -52.04 43.86
CA ILE A 200 -0.17 -51.97 43.16
C ILE A 200 -1.38 -51.91 44.12
N SER A 201 -1.33 -52.55 45.28
CA SER A 201 -2.42 -52.52 46.28
C SER A 201 -2.74 -51.12 46.83
N GLN A 202 -1.79 -50.20 46.80
CA GLN A 202 -1.93 -48.82 47.34
C GLN A 202 -1.79 -47.75 46.21
N ALA A 203 -1.73 -48.18 44.97
CA ALA A 203 -1.40 -47.28 43.85
C ALA A 203 -2.50 -46.21 43.61
N GLU A 204 -3.76 -46.57 43.72
CA GLU A 204 -4.88 -45.65 43.51
C GLU A 204 -4.94 -44.57 44.59
N ASP A 205 -4.70 -44.90 45.87
CA ASP A 205 -4.72 -44.00 46.99
C ASP A 205 -3.58 -42.97 46.90
N HIS A 206 -2.36 -43.42 46.55
CA HIS A 206 -1.19 -42.54 46.39
C HIS A 206 -1.34 -41.61 45.19
N ILE A 207 -1.88 -42.12 44.05
CA ILE A 207 -2.12 -41.29 42.87
C ILE A 207 -3.20 -40.26 43.16
N ALA A 208 -4.25 -40.58 43.91
CA ALA A 208 -5.31 -39.65 44.32
C ALA A 208 -4.75 -38.58 45.23
N ALA A 209 -3.91 -38.96 46.21
CA ALA A 209 -3.22 -38.07 47.11
C ALA A 209 -2.33 -37.06 46.37
N LEU A 210 -1.52 -37.51 45.43
CA LEU A 210 -0.67 -36.65 44.60
C LEU A 210 -1.47 -35.76 43.63
N LYS A 211 -2.58 -36.25 43.06
CA LYS A 211 -3.47 -35.42 42.23
C LYS A 211 -4.06 -34.25 43.02
N ALA A 212 -4.35 -34.40 44.31
CA ALA A 212 -4.80 -33.32 45.17
C ALA A 212 -3.74 -32.22 45.33
N LEU A 213 -2.44 -32.57 45.19
CA LEU A 213 -1.31 -31.64 45.21
C LEU A 213 -0.95 -31.08 43.81
N GLY A 214 -1.72 -31.43 42.76
CA GLY A 214 -1.49 -30.97 41.40
C GLY A 214 -0.60 -31.89 40.57
N TRP A 215 -0.49 -33.18 40.90
CA TRP A 215 0.27 -34.17 40.11
C TRP A 215 -0.27 -34.30 38.69
N SER A 216 0.60 -34.11 37.73
CA SER A 216 0.34 -34.34 36.31
C SER A 216 1.24 -35.48 35.80
N ARG A 217 0.61 -36.51 35.28
CA ARG A 217 1.34 -37.67 34.70
C ARG A 217 2.05 -37.23 33.42
N VAL A 218 3.35 -37.51 33.32
CA VAL A 218 4.13 -37.30 32.12
C VAL A 218 4.25 -38.62 31.36
N THR A 219 3.93 -38.60 30.08
CA THR A 219 4.13 -39.73 29.16
C THR A 219 5.19 -39.31 28.13
N LEU A 220 6.33 -39.97 28.16
CA LEU A 220 7.47 -39.67 27.27
C LEU A 220 7.43 -40.43 25.93
N GLY A 221 6.26 -41.00 25.58
CA GLY A 221 6.05 -41.79 24.36
C GLY A 221 6.64 -43.21 24.48
N GLU A 222 6.68 -43.93 23.36
CA GLU A 222 7.23 -45.31 23.25
C GLU A 222 8.76 -45.28 23.08
N ARG A 223 9.47 -44.55 23.95
CA ARG A 223 10.94 -44.46 23.89
C ARG A 223 11.61 -45.51 24.73
N THR A 224 12.66 -46.14 24.16
CA THR A 224 13.44 -47.16 24.81
C THR A 224 14.78 -46.59 25.30
N GLY A 225 15.31 -47.16 26.39
CA GLY A 225 16.59 -46.74 26.94
C GLY A 225 16.54 -45.56 27.91
N THR A 226 17.70 -45.02 28.30
CA THR A 226 17.76 -43.91 29.24
C THR A 226 17.49 -42.54 28.61
N ALA A 227 17.03 -41.58 29.41
CA ALA A 227 16.79 -40.21 28.93
C ALA A 227 18.04 -39.59 28.35
N ALA A 228 19.19 -39.78 28.97
CA ALA A 228 20.49 -39.28 28.49
C ALA A 228 20.89 -39.87 27.12
N ALA A 229 20.65 -41.16 26.89
CA ALA A 229 20.89 -41.79 25.57
C ALA A 229 19.99 -41.22 24.48
N ASN A 230 18.69 -41.04 24.78
CA ASN A 230 17.76 -40.43 23.86
C ASN A 230 18.08 -38.97 23.55
N LEU A 231 18.49 -38.18 24.56
CA LEU A 231 18.94 -36.79 24.37
C LEU A 231 20.17 -36.72 23.48
N SER A 232 21.15 -37.62 23.69
CA SER A 232 22.34 -37.67 22.84
C SER A 232 22.01 -38.01 21.40
N ALA A 233 21.05 -38.94 21.15
CA ALA A 233 20.60 -39.29 19.82
C ALA A 233 19.84 -38.12 19.14
N LEU A 234 18.95 -37.42 19.89
CA LEU A 234 18.26 -36.25 19.38
C LEU A 234 19.23 -35.12 19.01
N ARG A 235 20.25 -34.86 19.84
CA ARG A 235 21.26 -33.84 19.54
C ARG A 235 22.14 -34.21 18.33
N GLN A 236 22.45 -35.50 18.15
CA GLN A 236 23.11 -35.97 16.93
C GLN A 236 22.24 -35.77 15.68
N GLU A 237 20.94 -36.11 15.76
CA GLU A 237 20.01 -35.89 14.66
C GLU A 237 19.87 -34.38 14.34
N GLN A 238 19.76 -33.51 15.36
CA GLN A 238 19.75 -32.07 15.18
C GLN A 238 21.02 -31.55 14.49
N THR A 239 22.19 -32.03 14.88
CA THR A 239 23.46 -31.67 14.24
C THR A 239 23.48 -32.10 12.77
N ALA A 240 23.05 -33.32 12.47
CA ALA A 240 22.95 -33.82 11.09
C ALA A 240 21.96 -33.02 10.23
N LEU A 241 20.83 -32.60 10.82
CA LEU A 241 19.87 -31.72 10.15
C LEU A 241 20.46 -30.33 9.91
N ALA A 242 21.21 -29.77 10.87
CA ALA A 242 21.88 -28.47 10.72
C ALA A 242 22.92 -28.51 9.59
N GLU A 243 23.71 -29.60 9.50
CA GLU A 243 24.66 -29.79 8.39
C GLU A 243 23.96 -29.89 7.04
N LYS A 244 22.87 -30.66 6.94
CA LYS A 244 22.06 -30.75 5.71
C LYS A 244 21.48 -29.40 5.32
N ARG A 245 20.98 -28.64 6.30
CA ARG A 245 20.47 -27.29 6.08
C ARG A 245 21.55 -26.37 5.52
N ALA A 246 22.76 -26.38 6.09
CA ALA A 246 23.86 -25.58 5.62
C ALA A 246 24.27 -25.91 4.18
N LEU A 247 24.28 -27.21 3.81
CA LEU A 247 24.55 -27.64 2.44
C LEU A 247 23.48 -27.15 1.44
N LEU A 248 22.20 -27.16 1.82
CA LEU A 248 21.12 -26.66 0.98
C LEU A 248 21.19 -25.13 0.84
N GLU A 249 21.48 -24.41 1.92
CA GLU A 249 21.68 -22.96 1.89
C GLU A 249 22.86 -22.58 0.99
N GLU A 250 23.96 -23.33 1.04
CA GLU A 250 25.10 -23.13 0.14
C GLU A 250 24.73 -23.42 -1.32
N ALA A 251 23.98 -24.49 -1.60
CA ALA A 251 23.49 -24.82 -2.93
C ALA A 251 22.58 -23.70 -3.50
N ILE A 252 21.75 -23.09 -2.66
CA ILE A 252 20.93 -21.93 -3.04
C ILE A 252 21.84 -20.74 -3.39
N ILE A 253 22.86 -20.46 -2.60
CA ILE A 253 23.80 -19.36 -2.84
C ILE A 253 24.56 -19.58 -4.16
N GLN A 254 24.96 -20.81 -4.48
CA GLN A 254 25.60 -21.15 -5.75
C GLN A 254 24.71 -20.88 -6.97
N CYS A 255 23.39 -20.99 -6.80
CA CYS A 255 22.41 -20.63 -7.84
C CYS A 255 22.23 -19.11 -8.02
N ALA A 256 22.88 -18.26 -7.24
CA ALA A 256 22.74 -16.80 -7.34
C ALA A 256 23.13 -16.24 -8.74
N GLY A 257 24.04 -16.90 -9.44
CA GLY A 257 24.41 -16.56 -10.82
C GLY A 257 23.29 -16.72 -11.84
N GLN A 258 22.25 -17.52 -11.53
CA GLN A 258 21.10 -17.78 -12.42
C GLN A 258 19.91 -16.83 -12.17
N LYS A 259 20.14 -15.78 -11.39
CA LYS A 259 19.09 -14.78 -11.10
C LYS A 259 18.61 -14.02 -12.34
N PRO A 260 19.46 -13.68 -13.34
CA PRO A 260 19.00 -13.06 -14.58
C PRO A 260 18.04 -13.95 -15.36
N GLU A 261 18.33 -15.25 -15.51
CA GLU A 261 17.50 -16.22 -16.22
C GLU A 261 16.13 -16.40 -15.53
N LEU A 262 16.13 -16.43 -14.19
CA LEU A 262 14.89 -16.47 -13.42
C LEU A 262 14.05 -15.20 -13.56
N ARG A 263 14.68 -14.02 -13.57
CA ARG A 263 14.00 -12.75 -13.81
C ARG A 263 13.40 -12.70 -15.21
N GLN A 264 14.14 -13.20 -16.21
CA GLN A 264 13.67 -13.29 -17.57
C GLN A 264 12.49 -14.26 -17.69
N LEU A 265 12.54 -15.43 -17.07
CA LEU A 265 11.44 -16.38 -17.01
C LEU A 265 10.19 -15.78 -16.38
N SER A 266 10.35 -15.05 -15.27
CA SER A 266 9.26 -14.37 -14.58
C SER A 266 8.59 -13.32 -15.50
N ASP A 267 9.39 -12.45 -16.14
CA ASP A 267 8.87 -11.40 -17.01
C ASP A 267 8.25 -11.98 -18.30
N ALA A 268 8.85 -12.98 -18.92
CA ALA A 268 8.28 -13.67 -20.07
C ALA A 268 6.94 -14.33 -19.73
N SER A 269 6.88 -15.07 -18.62
CA SER A 269 5.63 -15.71 -18.16
C SER A 269 4.55 -14.69 -17.85
N ARG A 270 4.89 -13.53 -17.31
CA ARG A 270 3.95 -12.45 -17.02
C ARG A 270 3.35 -11.88 -18.31
N ILE A 271 4.19 -11.62 -19.33
CA ILE A 271 3.73 -11.13 -20.63
C ILE A 271 2.80 -12.16 -21.30
N GLU A 272 3.11 -13.45 -21.17
CA GLU A 272 2.24 -14.52 -21.65
C GLU A 272 0.92 -14.62 -20.87
N ILE A 273 0.93 -14.41 -19.56
CA ILE A 273 -0.29 -14.34 -18.74
C ILE A 273 -1.19 -13.21 -19.22
N ASP A 274 -0.64 -12.00 -19.41
CA ASP A 274 -1.39 -10.84 -19.91
C ASP A 274 -2.01 -11.13 -21.27
N ARG A 275 -1.30 -11.84 -22.16
CA ARG A 275 -1.81 -12.29 -23.48
C ARG A 275 -2.91 -13.35 -23.33
N GLY A 276 -2.72 -14.33 -22.44
CA GLY A 276 -3.71 -15.35 -22.15
C GLY A 276 -5.00 -14.78 -21.54
N GLU A 277 -4.89 -13.77 -20.67
CA GLU A 277 -6.04 -13.04 -20.15
C GLU A 277 -6.74 -12.23 -21.23
N ALA A 278 -5.99 -11.59 -22.13
CA ALA A 278 -6.55 -10.92 -23.30
C ALA A 278 -7.31 -11.90 -24.19
N LYS A 279 -6.75 -13.09 -24.45
CA LYS A 279 -7.39 -14.19 -25.18
C LYS A 279 -8.70 -14.64 -24.51
N SER A 280 -8.75 -14.77 -23.21
CA SER A 280 -9.95 -15.20 -22.48
C SER A 280 -11.11 -14.21 -22.60
N ARG A 281 -10.81 -12.94 -22.88
CA ARG A 281 -11.83 -11.88 -23.11
C ARG A 281 -12.38 -11.89 -24.53
N THR A 282 -11.79 -12.61 -25.48
CA THR A 282 -12.33 -12.80 -26.82
C THR A 282 -13.47 -13.79 -26.82
N ARG A 283 -14.24 -13.86 -27.90
CA ARG A 283 -15.27 -14.87 -28.13
C ARG A 283 -14.98 -15.62 -29.43
N ASP A 284 -15.01 -16.93 -29.38
CA ASP A 284 -14.64 -17.80 -30.49
C ASP A 284 -15.86 -18.40 -31.19
N THR A 285 -15.82 -18.47 -32.52
CA THR A 285 -16.66 -19.37 -33.32
C THR A 285 -15.80 -20.56 -33.79
N ALA A 286 -16.30 -21.41 -34.70
CA ALA A 286 -15.53 -22.53 -35.21
C ALA A 286 -14.25 -22.12 -35.96
N GLU A 287 -14.25 -20.99 -36.67
CA GLU A 287 -13.14 -20.55 -37.54
C GLU A 287 -12.68 -19.12 -37.27
N THR A 288 -13.48 -18.32 -36.58
CA THR A 288 -13.20 -16.90 -36.31
C THR A 288 -13.24 -16.58 -34.84
N PHE A 289 -12.63 -15.48 -34.46
CA PHE A 289 -12.76 -14.89 -33.13
C PHE A 289 -13.25 -13.43 -33.23
N LEU A 290 -14.02 -13.01 -32.23
CA LEU A 290 -14.49 -11.64 -32.01
C LEU A 290 -13.69 -11.01 -30.88
N LEU A 291 -13.17 -9.80 -31.14
CA LEU A 291 -12.45 -8.99 -30.18
C LEU A 291 -13.08 -7.60 -30.14
N GLU A 292 -13.34 -7.10 -28.94
CA GLU A 292 -13.74 -5.73 -28.72
C GLU A 292 -12.79 -5.04 -27.74
N GLY A 293 -12.62 -3.73 -27.92
CA GLY A 293 -11.74 -3.01 -27.02
C GLY A 293 -11.74 -1.51 -27.24
N TRP A 294 -11.05 -0.82 -26.35
CA TRP A 294 -10.91 0.63 -26.35
C TRP A 294 -9.47 1.02 -26.60
N PHE A 295 -9.27 2.08 -27.38
CA PHE A 295 -7.92 2.59 -27.68
C PHE A 295 -7.93 4.12 -27.81
N PRO A 296 -6.80 4.80 -27.53
CA PRO A 296 -6.67 6.24 -27.71
C PRO A 296 -6.80 6.63 -29.20
N ALA A 297 -7.59 7.66 -29.49
CA ALA A 297 -7.77 8.15 -30.86
C ALA A 297 -6.45 8.59 -31.54
N GLU A 298 -5.43 8.96 -30.75
CA GLU A 298 -4.10 9.32 -31.25
C GLU A 298 -3.39 8.14 -31.93
N ASN A 299 -3.67 6.88 -31.52
CA ASN A 299 -3.07 5.67 -32.07
C ASN A 299 -3.86 5.04 -33.23
N THR A 300 -4.88 5.71 -33.76
CA THR A 300 -5.73 5.18 -34.84
C THR A 300 -4.90 4.75 -36.06
N LYS A 301 -3.95 5.57 -36.51
CA LYS A 301 -3.13 5.28 -37.71
C LYS A 301 -2.22 4.07 -37.54
N GLU A 302 -1.60 3.93 -36.36
CA GLU A 302 -0.72 2.82 -36.03
C GLU A 302 -1.50 1.51 -35.98
N LEU A 303 -2.70 1.56 -35.37
CA LEU A 303 -3.58 0.40 -35.27
C LEU A 303 -4.14 0.00 -36.64
N GLU A 304 -4.54 0.96 -37.51
CA GLU A 304 -4.96 0.69 -38.89
C GLU A 304 -3.85 0.05 -39.74
N MET A 305 -2.60 0.52 -39.60
CA MET A 305 -1.47 -0.09 -40.28
C MET A 305 -1.22 -1.53 -39.86
N LEU A 306 -1.33 -1.80 -38.54
CA LEU A 306 -1.16 -3.16 -38.02
C LEU A 306 -2.28 -4.08 -38.53
N LEU A 307 -3.54 -3.65 -38.41
CA LEU A 307 -4.69 -4.44 -38.81
C LEU A 307 -4.77 -4.65 -40.35
N GLY A 308 -4.32 -3.68 -41.14
CA GLY A 308 -4.21 -3.82 -42.60
C GLY A 308 -3.26 -4.90 -43.06
N GLY A 309 -2.32 -5.32 -42.20
CA GLY A 309 -1.42 -6.45 -42.47
C GLY A 309 -1.93 -7.81 -41.99
N CYS A 310 -3.17 -7.89 -41.47
CA CYS A 310 -3.79 -9.11 -40.92
C CYS A 310 -5.06 -9.45 -41.70
N THR A 311 -5.43 -10.73 -41.69
CA THR A 311 -6.68 -11.21 -42.33
C THR A 311 -7.86 -11.00 -41.37
N CYS A 312 -8.31 -9.77 -41.23
CA CYS A 312 -9.40 -9.42 -40.33
C CYS A 312 -10.30 -8.31 -40.89
N ALA A 313 -11.52 -8.27 -40.41
CA ALA A 313 -12.44 -7.16 -40.63
C ALA A 313 -12.58 -6.38 -39.33
N TRP A 314 -12.51 -5.05 -39.41
CA TRP A 314 -12.61 -4.20 -38.22
C TRP A 314 -13.51 -2.99 -38.46
N GLN A 315 -14.08 -2.50 -37.36
CA GLN A 315 -14.85 -1.27 -37.31
C GLN A 315 -14.35 -0.44 -36.13
N MET A 316 -14.13 0.84 -36.36
CA MET A 316 -13.75 1.81 -35.33
C MET A 316 -14.83 2.86 -35.20
N THR A 317 -15.37 3.03 -33.99
CA THR A 317 -16.46 3.97 -33.70
C THR A 317 -16.07 4.91 -32.57
N ASP A 318 -16.58 6.13 -32.63
CA ASP A 318 -16.46 7.05 -31.51
C ASP A 318 -17.54 6.71 -30.47
N PRO A 319 -17.25 6.84 -29.15
CA PRO A 319 -18.20 6.48 -28.11
C PRO A 319 -19.43 7.37 -28.12
N ALA A 320 -20.60 6.76 -28.03
CA ALA A 320 -21.87 7.50 -27.84
C ALA A 320 -21.96 8.04 -26.40
N PRO A 321 -22.72 9.10 -26.14
CA PRO A 321 -22.90 9.65 -24.79
C PRO A 321 -23.42 8.62 -23.76
N GLU A 322 -24.15 7.61 -24.21
CA GLU A 322 -24.68 6.51 -23.41
C GLU A 322 -23.56 5.57 -22.92
N ASP A 323 -22.48 5.46 -23.67
CA ASP A 323 -21.34 4.58 -23.38
C ASP A 323 -20.30 5.22 -22.44
N TYR A 324 -20.40 6.52 -22.15
CA TYR A 324 -19.37 7.26 -21.39
C TYR A 324 -19.01 6.64 -20.03
N LEU A 325 -19.91 5.94 -19.38
CA LEU A 325 -19.67 5.24 -18.13
C LEU A 325 -18.74 4.01 -18.29
N ARG A 326 -18.68 3.46 -19.52
CA ARG A 326 -17.91 2.25 -19.84
C ARG A 326 -16.57 2.55 -20.47
N VAL A 327 -16.43 3.76 -21.05
CA VAL A 327 -15.19 4.18 -21.69
C VAL A 327 -14.07 4.31 -20.67
N PRO A 328 -12.94 3.65 -20.84
CA PRO A 328 -11.80 3.82 -19.96
C PRO A 328 -11.17 5.20 -20.13
N VAL A 329 -10.61 5.72 -19.06
CA VAL A 329 -10.00 7.04 -19.01
C VAL A 329 -8.49 6.93 -18.96
N LYS A 330 -7.80 7.61 -19.90
CA LYS A 330 -6.36 7.83 -19.91
C LYS A 330 -6.09 9.31 -19.71
N LEU A 331 -5.34 9.66 -18.67
CA LEU A 331 -4.93 11.03 -18.39
C LEU A 331 -3.59 11.33 -19.07
N LYS A 332 -3.55 12.39 -19.89
CA LYS A 332 -2.33 12.89 -20.53
C LYS A 332 -2.04 14.28 -20.00
N ASN A 333 -1.24 14.33 -18.96
CA ASN A 333 -0.89 15.53 -18.23
C ASN A 333 0.53 16.02 -18.55
N ASN A 334 0.77 17.32 -18.36
CA ASN A 334 2.08 17.93 -18.50
C ASN A 334 3.02 17.47 -17.37
N ARG A 335 4.33 17.60 -17.54
CA ARG A 335 5.34 17.20 -16.53
C ARG A 335 5.10 17.80 -15.14
N PHE A 336 4.46 18.96 -15.04
CA PHE A 336 4.14 19.61 -13.76
C PHE A 336 2.89 19.01 -13.09
N THR A 337 1.87 18.64 -13.87
CA THR A 337 0.59 18.13 -13.37
C THR A 337 0.52 16.60 -13.36
N GLN A 338 1.36 15.93 -14.15
CA GLN A 338 1.46 14.47 -14.22
C GLN A 338 1.67 13.78 -12.85
N PRO A 339 2.51 14.30 -11.94
CA PRO A 339 2.69 13.69 -10.62
C PRO A 339 1.40 13.59 -9.80
N LEU A 340 0.44 14.49 -10.03
CA LEU A 340 -0.85 14.47 -9.34
C LEU A 340 -1.84 13.42 -9.88
N ASN A 341 -1.53 12.79 -11.03
CA ASN A 341 -2.32 11.66 -11.51
C ASN A 341 -2.46 10.59 -10.42
N MET A 342 -1.39 10.35 -9.63
CA MET A 342 -1.43 9.42 -8.52
C MET A 342 -2.50 9.80 -7.48
N VAL A 343 -2.65 11.08 -7.16
CA VAL A 343 -3.64 11.58 -6.20
C VAL A 343 -5.06 11.35 -6.73
N THR A 344 -5.27 11.68 -8.01
CA THR A 344 -6.56 11.49 -8.69
C THR A 344 -6.91 10.01 -8.82
N GLU A 345 -5.95 9.15 -9.20
CA GLU A 345 -6.15 7.69 -9.29
C GLU A 345 -6.47 7.05 -7.93
N MET A 346 -5.88 7.57 -6.84
CA MET A 346 -6.18 7.08 -5.49
C MET A 346 -7.58 7.46 -5.00
N TYR A 347 -8.09 8.62 -5.42
CA TYR A 347 -9.43 9.05 -5.03
C TYR A 347 -10.49 8.39 -5.91
N SER A 348 -10.54 8.77 -7.17
CA SER A 348 -11.36 8.19 -8.24
C SER A 348 -10.94 8.87 -9.55
N LEU A 349 -10.99 8.18 -10.67
CA LEU A 349 -10.77 8.80 -11.97
C LEU A 349 -11.99 9.62 -12.40
N PRO A 350 -11.78 10.73 -13.15
CA PRO A 350 -12.89 11.52 -13.69
C PRO A 350 -13.69 10.70 -14.71
N ALA A 351 -14.99 10.87 -14.74
CA ALA A 351 -15.83 10.25 -15.77
C ALA A 351 -15.38 10.70 -17.17
N TYR A 352 -15.47 9.81 -18.16
CA TYR A 352 -15.13 10.16 -19.54
C TYR A 352 -15.99 11.32 -20.04
N GLY A 353 -15.36 12.28 -20.73
CA GLY A 353 -16.05 13.51 -21.17
C GLY A 353 -16.16 14.59 -20.08
N SER A 354 -15.75 14.32 -18.85
CA SER A 354 -15.69 15.32 -17.79
C SER A 354 -14.38 16.13 -17.82
N LEU A 355 -14.14 16.92 -16.79
CA LEU A 355 -12.96 17.78 -16.67
C LEU A 355 -11.85 17.06 -15.86
N ASP A 356 -10.61 17.13 -16.34
CA ASP A 356 -9.44 16.70 -15.53
C ASP A 356 -9.18 17.71 -14.41
N PRO A 357 -9.17 17.27 -13.13
CA PRO A 357 -8.95 18.15 -11.99
C PRO A 357 -7.48 18.53 -11.80
N ASN A 358 -6.52 17.74 -12.32
CA ASN A 358 -5.10 17.87 -12.02
C ASN A 358 -4.50 19.26 -12.30
N PRO A 359 -4.78 19.91 -13.45
CA PRO A 359 -4.24 21.25 -13.70
C PRO A 359 -4.70 22.33 -12.72
N TYR A 360 -5.89 22.16 -12.18
CA TYR A 360 -6.50 23.13 -11.25
C TYR A 360 -6.12 22.81 -9.80
N MET A 361 -5.95 21.53 -9.46
CA MET A 361 -5.56 21.06 -8.14
C MET A 361 -4.07 21.31 -7.88
N ALA A 362 -3.19 21.15 -8.88
CA ALA A 362 -1.74 21.18 -8.73
C ALA A 362 -1.20 22.39 -7.95
N PRO A 363 -1.54 23.64 -8.29
CA PRO A 363 -0.99 24.80 -7.59
C PRO A 363 -1.42 24.84 -6.12
N PHE A 364 -2.67 24.46 -5.83
CA PHE A 364 -3.18 24.46 -4.47
C PHE A 364 -2.58 23.33 -3.64
N PHE A 365 -2.52 22.12 -4.19
CA PHE A 365 -1.93 20.96 -3.52
C PHE A 365 -0.47 21.23 -3.11
N ILE A 366 0.35 21.68 -4.06
CA ILE A 366 1.77 21.95 -3.81
C ILE A 366 1.94 23.08 -2.78
N LEU A 367 1.12 24.15 -2.88
CA LEU A 367 1.17 25.29 -1.94
C LEU A 367 0.73 24.87 -0.54
N PHE A 368 -0.40 24.19 -0.41
CA PHE A 368 -0.95 23.79 0.90
C PHE A 368 -0.07 22.80 1.61
N TYR A 369 0.48 21.83 0.88
CA TYR A 369 1.47 20.92 1.43
C TYR A 369 2.67 21.67 2.01
N GLY A 370 3.19 22.63 1.27
CA GLY A 370 4.30 23.47 1.73
C GLY A 370 3.96 24.29 2.97
N ILE A 371 2.74 24.86 3.04
CA ILE A 371 2.25 25.62 4.20
C ILE A 371 2.14 24.72 5.43
N MET A 372 1.52 23.55 5.28
CA MET A 372 1.31 22.62 6.40
C MET A 372 2.62 22.11 7.01
N MET A 373 3.63 21.87 6.19
CA MET A 373 4.92 21.34 6.66
C MET A 373 5.92 22.41 7.05
N ALA A 374 5.96 23.52 6.35
CA ALA A 374 6.65 24.80 6.57
C ALA A 374 8.02 24.73 7.29
N ASP A 375 8.92 23.82 6.86
CA ASP A 375 10.26 23.65 7.43
C ASP A 375 11.30 23.44 6.32
N MET A 376 12.37 24.25 6.30
CA MET A 376 13.42 24.20 5.28
C MET A 376 14.19 22.88 5.30
N GLY A 377 14.47 22.33 6.50
CA GLY A 377 15.23 21.10 6.67
C GLY A 377 14.48 19.91 6.08
N TYR A 378 13.18 19.82 6.35
CA TYR A 378 12.32 18.77 5.81
C TYR A 378 12.15 18.93 4.29
N GLY A 379 11.94 20.17 3.80
CA GLY A 379 11.86 20.46 2.37
C GLY A 379 13.12 20.04 1.61
N LEU A 380 14.30 20.37 2.14
CA LEU A 380 15.58 19.99 1.56
C LEU A 380 15.76 18.46 1.52
N LEU A 381 15.35 17.76 2.57
CA LEU A 381 15.43 16.32 2.67
C LEU A 381 14.55 15.64 1.61
N MET A 382 13.32 16.12 1.43
CA MET A 382 12.39 15.65 0.39
C MET A 382 12.95 15.90 -1.02
N MET A 383 13.48 17.10 -1.27
CA MET A 383 14.09 17.44 -2.56
C MET A 383 15.28 16.53 -2.89
N LEU A 384 16.18 16.32 -1.93
CA LEU A 384 17.35 15.45 -2.10
C LEU A 384 16.94 14.00 -2.34
N ALA A 385 15.99 13.45 -1.56
CA ALA A 385 15.49 12.10 -1.74
C ALA A 385 14.86 11.93 -3.13
N SER A 386 14.00 12.85 -3.54
CA SER A 386 13.40 12.88 -4.87
C SER A 386 14.46 12.92 -5.98
N LEU A 387 15.41 13.85 -5.89
CA LEU A 387 16.46 14.03 -6.90
C LEU A 387 17.33 12.78 -7.04
N ILE A 388 17.73 12.17 -5.92
CA ILE A 388 18.56 10.96 -5.90
C ILE A 388 17.82 9.82 -6.60
N VAL A 389 16.56 9.59 -6.25
CA VAL A 389 15.79 8.50 -6.83
C VAL A 389 15.48 8.74 -8.31
N LEU A 390 15.03 9.94 -8.68
CA LEU A 390 14.71 10.26 -10.08
C LEU A 390 15.93 10.20 -11.00
N LYS A 391 17.13 10.62 -10.54
CA LYS A 391 18.35 10.58 -11.35
C LYS A 391 19.01 9.20 -11.39
N LYS A 392 19.06 8.48 -10.26
CA LYS A 392 19.75 7.19 -10.18
C LYS A 392 18.87 6.04 -10.61
N LYS A 393 17.67 5.91 -10.07
CA LYS A 393 16.78 4.76 -10.33
C LYS A 393 15.94 4.94 -11.59
N GLN A 394 15.71 6.19 -12.03
CA GLN A 394 14.86 6.53 -13.17
C GLN A 394 13.53 5.74 -13.16
N PRO A 395 12.73 5.86 -12.10
CA PRO A 395 11.48 5.11 -11.99
C PRO A 395 10.52 5.48 -13.13
N THR A 396 9.60 4.56 -13.48
CA THR A 396 8.54 4.77 -14.47
C THR A 396 7.16 4.66 -13.81
N GLY A 397 6.13 5.16 -14.48
CA GLY A 397 4.73 5.03 -14.03
C GLY A 397 4.47 5.68 -12.67
N GLY A 398 3.74 4.97 -11.79
CA GLY A 398 3.34 5.48 -10.47
C GLY A 398 4.50 5.86 -9.56
N SER A 399 5.63 5.14 -9.62
CA SER A 399 6.82 5.46 -8.83
C SER A 399 7.45 6.79 -9.26
N TYR A 400 7.47 7.09 -10.55
CA TYR A 400 7.89 8.40 -11.06
C TYR A 400 7.00 9.50 -10.50
N ASN A 401 5.67 9.32 -10.61
CA ASN A 401 4.71 10.30 -10.14
C ASN A 401 4.87 10.59 -8.64
N PHE A 402 5.09 9.55 -7.82
CA PHE A 402 5.31 9.69 -6.38
C PHE A 402 6.55 10.53 -6.06
N PHE A 403 7.71 10.17 -6.62
CA PHE A 403 8.94 10.91 -6.32
C PHE A 403 8.97 12.31 -6.95
N ALA A 404 8.34 12.50 -8.11
CA ALA A 404 8.18 13.81 -8.71
C ALA A 404 7.28 14.72 -7.86
N LEU A 405 6.14 14.19 -7.34
CA LEU A 405 5.27 14.91 -6.42
C LEU A 405 6.01 15.27 -5.12
N LEU A 406 6.74 14.31 -4.54
CA LEU A 406 7.57 14.53 -3.36
C LEU A 406 8.58 15.67 -3.57
N GLY A 407 9.20 15.73 -4.74
CA GLY A 407 10.12 16.80 -5.11
C GLY A 407 9.44 18.16 -5.22
N LEU A 408 8.28 18.25 -5.87
CA LEU A 408 7.50 19.49 -6.00
C LEU A 408 7.01 19.99 -4.63
N CYS A 409 6.48 19.10 -3.81
CA CYS A 409 6.08 19.42 -2.43
C CYS A 409 7.29 19.84 -1.59
N GLY A 410 8.45 19.18 -1.76
CA GLY A 410 9.69 19.54 -1.09
C GLY A 410 10.17 20.96 -1.43
N ILE A 411 10.06 21.37 -2.70
CA ILE A 411 10.36 22.74 -3.13
C ILE A 411 9.45 23.74 -2.40
N SER A 412 8.14 23.50 -2.41
CA SER A 412 7.18 24.37 -1.73
C SER A 412 7.44 24.45 -0.22
N THR A 413 7.68 23.30 0.41
CA THR A 413 8.02 23.21 1.85
C THR A 413 9.28 23.99 2.18
N PHE A 414 10.31 23.93 1.34
CA PHE A 414 11.54 24.69 1.52
C PHE A 414 11.29 26.20 1.48
N PHE A 415 10.53 26.68 0.49
CA PHE A 415 10.20 28.10 0.39
C PHE A 415 9.32 28.58 1.55
N MET A 416 8.32 27.80 1.93
CA MET A 416 7.46 28.14 3.07
C MET A 416 8.24 28.09 4.38
N GLY A 417 9.14 27.12 4.55
CA GLY A 417 10.06 27.04 5.67
C GLY A 417 11.02 28.23 5.74
N ALA A 418 11.45 28.77 4.59
CA ALA A 418 12.25 30.00 4.54
C ALA A 418 11.45 31.22 5.02
N LEU A 419 10.15 31.30 4.70
CA LEU A 419 9.27 32.37 5.18
C LEU A 419 9.01 32.31 6.68
N THR A 420 8.90 31.09 7.23
CA THR A 420 8.63 30.85 8.66
C THR A 420 9.90 30.80 9.51
N GLY A 421 11.08 30.65 8.90
CA GLY A 421 12.37 30.59 9.60
C GLY A 421 12.61 29.23 10.31
N GLY A 422 11.89 28.15 9.95
CA GLY A 422 12.07 26.81 10.51
C GLY A 422 13.16 26.01 9.77
N PHE A 423 14.10 25.43 10.51
CA PHE A 423 15.08 24.47 10.01
C PHE A 423 15.21 23.32 11.02
N PHE A 424 14.52 22.22 10.78
CA PHE A 424 14.24 21.21 11.78
C PHE A 424 13.68 21.84 13.07
N GLY A 425 12.67 22.71 12.91
CA GLY A 425 12.19 23.59 13.95
C GLY A 425 13.21 24.68 14.28
N ASP A 426 13.64 24.75 15.55
CA ASP A 426 14.65 25.67 16.09
C ASP A 426 16.01 24.97 16.37
N PHE A 427 16.35 23.94 15.58
CA PHE A 427 17.55 23.11 15.79
C PHE A 427 18.83 23.94 15.87
N ILE A 428 19.05 24.88 14.93
CA ILE A 428 20.28 25.70 14.88
C ILE A 428 20.43 26.60 16.11
N PRO A 429 19.43 27.41 16.51
CA PRO A 429 19.51 28.21 17.73
C PRO A 429 19.75 27.37 19.00
N GLN A 430 19.09 26.23 19.16
CA GLN A 430 19.27 25.37 20.32
C GLN A 430 20.65 24.70 20.33
N MET A 431 21.14 24.24 19.20
CA MET A 431 22.50 23.68 19.09
C MET A 431 23.57 24.72 19.48
N LEU A 432 23.44 25.96 19.01
CA LEU A 432 24.37 27.01 19.36
C LEU A 432 24.34 27.37 20.85
N LYS A 433 23.17 27.35 21.49
CA LYS A 433 23.04 27.50 22.95
C LYS A 433 23.72 26.36 23.74
N VAL A 434 23.68 25.14 23.26
CA VAL A 434 24.38 23.99 23.89
C VAL A 434 25.90 24.17 23.77
N ILE A 435 26.41 24.71 22.64
CA ILE A 435 27.84 24.96 22.43
C ILE A 435 28.32 26.19 23.21
N ASN A 436 27.56 27.27 23.16
CA ASN A 436 27.85 28.53 23.86
C ASN A 436 26.55 29.06 24.51
N PRO A 437 26.39 28.92 25.86
CA PRO A 437 25.19 29.37 26.59
C PRO A 437 24.85 30.84 26.46
N GLU A 438 25.84 31.70 26.15
CA GLU A 438 25.65 33.14 25.96
C GLU A 438 25.25 33.53 24.53
N SER A 439 25.05 32.57 23.63
CA SER A 439 24.67 32.82 22.25
C SER A 439 23.26 33.40 22.16
N THR A 440 23.14 34.59 21.58
CA THR A 440 21.86 35.26 21.29
C THR A 440 21.39 35.05 19.86
N PHE A 441 22.02 34.13 19.14
CA PHE A 441 21.64 33.82 17.75
C PHE A 441 20.24 33.25 17.68
N THR A 442 19.35 33.87 16.91
CA THR A 442 17.99 33.40 16.66
C THR A 442 17.86 32.81 15.26
N TRP A 443 18.23 33.53 14.23
CA TRP A 443 18.16 33.12 12.84
C TRP A 443 18.97 34.05 11.92
N PHE A 444 19.30 33.60 10.71
CA PHE A 444 20.05 34.39 9.71
C PHE A 444 19.30 35.64 9.19
N TRP A 445 17.96 35.57 9.19
CA TRP A 445 17.07 36.69 8.84
C TRP A 445 15.84 36.69 9.75
N GLN A 446 15.12 37.81 9.80
CA GLN A 446 13.85 37.85 10.53
C GLN A 446 12.80 37.08 9.72
N PRO A 447 12.15 36.02 10.27
CA PRO A 447 11.07 35.32 9.60
C PRO A 447 9.91 36.28 9.34
N LEU A 448 9.31 36.18 8.16
CA LEU A 448 8.18 37.03 7.77
C LEU A 448 6.93 36.67 8.60
N ILE A 449 6.78 35.41 8.95
CA ILE A 449 5.65 34.84 9.69
C ILE A 449 6.21 33.86 10.72
N SER A 450 5.86 34.06 11.99
CA SER A 450 6.22 33.12 13.07
C SER A 450 5.04 32.23 13.40
N PRO A 451 5.12 30.89 13.19
CA PRO A 451 4.01 29.97 13.46
C PRO A 451 3.46 30.07 14.88
N ILE A 452 4.30 30.37 15.86
CA ILE A 452 3.93 30.41 17.27
C ILE A 452 3.40 31.78 17.68
N ASN A 453 3.95 32.88 17.12
CA ASN A 453 3.59 34.23 17.53
C ASN A 453 2.40 34.79 16.73
N ASP A 454 2.28 34.43 15.45
CA ASP A 454 1.33 35.04 14.52
C ASP A 454 0.14 34.11 14.19
N ILE A 455 -0.34 33.34 15.16
CA ILE A 455 -1.38 32.31 14.97
C ILE A 455 -2.63 32.88 14.29
N ILE A 456 -3.10 34.07 14.70
CA ILE A 456 -4.31 34.68 14.15
C ILE A 456 -4.10 35.10 12.70
N ALA A 457 -2.94 35.65 12.36
CA ALA A 457 -2.63 36.04 10.98
C ALA A 457 -2.56 34.82 10.06
N ILE A 458 -1.96 33.72 10.51
CA ILE A 458 -1.88 32.46 9.75
C ILE A 458 -3.26 31.84 9.60
N MET A 459 -4.10 31.87 10.63
CA MET A 459 -5.48 31.39 10.58
C MET A 459 -6.28 32.18 9.54
N LEU A 460 -6.23 33.50 9.56
CA LEU A 460 -6.92 34.33 8.59
C LEU A 460 -6.36 34.12 7.17
N GLY A 461 -5.04 33.96 7.03
CA GLY A 461 -4.40 33.62 5.76
C GLY A 461 -4.86 32.27 5.20
N SER A 462 -4.96 31.25 6.04
CA SER A 462 -5.45 29.92 5.62
C SER A 462 -6.93 29.95 5.21
N LEU A 463 -7.78 30.69 5.94
CA LEU A 463 -9.17 30.90 5.56
C LEU A 463 -9.30 31.67 4.24
N ALA A 464 -8.47 32.71 4.03
CA ALA A 464 -8.46 33.48 2.79
C ALA A 464 -8.05 32.59 1.59
N LEU A 465 -7.02 31.77 1.76
CA LEU A 465 -6.60 30.80 0.73
C LEU A 465 -7.71 29.77 0.43
N GLY A 466 -8.42 29.32 1.45
CA GLY A 466 -9.58 28.46 1.30
C GLY A 466 -10.71 29.12 0.50
N CYS A 467 -11.02 30.38 0.80
CA CYS A 467 -11.99 31.16 0.02
C CYS A 467 -11.57 31.28 -1.45
N VAL A 468 -10.30 31.54 -1.72
CA VAL A 468 -9.77 31.62 -3.10
C VAL A 468 -9.94 30.29 -3.82
N GLN A 469 -9.59 29.18 -3.19
CA GLN A 469 -9.72 27.85 -3.81
C GLN A 469 -11.19 27.51 -4.10
N ILE A 470 -12.10 27.72 -3.16
CA ILE A 470 -13.53 27.50 -3.34
C ILE A 470 -14.07 28.36 -4.49
N LEU A 471 -13.71 29.64 -4.54
CA LEU A 471 -14.11 30.51 -5.65
C LEU A 471 -13.60 29.99 -6.99
N VAL A 472 -12.36 29.55 -7.07
CA VAL A 472 -11.81 28.92 -8.29
C VAL A 472 -12.61 27.67 -8.66
N GLY A 473 -12.96 26.82 -7.70
CA GLY A 473 -13.79 25.64 -7.92
C GLY A 473 -15.16 25.98 -8.49
N MET A 474 -15.83 26.99 -7.92
CA MET A 474 -17.12 27.48 -8.41
C MET A 474 -17.02 28.05 -9.83
N VAL A 475 -15.96 28.81 -10.14
CA VAL A 475 -15.73 29.35 -11.51
C VAL A 475 -15.54 28.22 -12.51
N ILE A 476 -14.78 27.20 -12.17
CA ILE A 476 -14.56 26.03 -13.03
C ILE A 476 -15.90 25.29 -13.27
N GLY A 477 -16.67 25.06 -12.22
CA GLY A 477 -17.99 24.43 -12.31
C GLY A 477 -18.96 25.23 -13.20
N PHE A 478 -18.97 26.55 -13.05
CA PHE A 478 -19.76 27.45 -13.87
C PHE A 478 -19.39 27.38 -15.36
N ILE A 479 -18.09 27.46 -15.69
CA ILE A 479 -17.60 27.34 -17.08
C ILE A 479 -17.93 25.97 -17.66
N TYR A 480 -17.82 24.91 -16.85
CA TYR A 480 -18.14 23.56 -17.27
C TYR A 480 -19.64 23.42 -17.65
N LYS A 481 -20.56 23.87 -16.78
CA LYS A 481 -22.02 23.88 -17.04
C LYS A 481 -22.39 24.70 -18.27
N LEU A 482 -21.75 25.86 -18.47
CA LEU A 482 -21.95 26.69 -19.66
C LEU A 482 -21.56 25.96 -20.95
N LYS A 483 -20.43 25.27 -20.98
CA LYS A 483 -19.96 24.52 -22.16
C LYS A 483 -20.85 23.33 -22.50
N HIS A 484 -21.55 22.76 -21.53
CA HIS A 484 -22.48 21.64 -21.73
C HIS A 484 -23.94 22.10 -22.01
N GLY A 485 -24.16 23.41 -22.15
CA GLY A 485 -25.49 23.96 -22.48
C GLY A 485 -26.46 24.07 -21.30
N GLU A 486 -26.01 23.80 -20.08
CA GLU A 486 -26.80 23.91 -18.85
C GLU A 486 -26.84 25.35 -18.32
N ILE A 487 -27.21 26.33 -19.17
CA ILE A 487 -27.11 27.76 -18.87
C ILE A 487 -27.97 28.15 -17.66
N ALA A 488 -29.19 27.61 -17.56
CA ALA A 488 -30.12 27.94 -16.47
C ALA A 488 -29.59 27.45 -15.11
N SER A 489 -29.04 26.24 -15.06
CA SER A 489 -28.42 25.68 -13.85
C SER A 489 -27.15 26.45 -13.46
N ALA A 490 -26.28 26.78 -14.43
CA ALA A 490 -25.09 27.58 -14.20
C ALA A 490 -25.42 28.97 -13.59
N LEU A 491 -26.42 29.66 -14.11
CA LEU A 491 -26.82 30.97 -13.61
C LEU A 491 -27.52 30.91 -12.24
N CYS A 492 -28.42 29.95 -12.05
CA CYS A 492 -29.23 29.86 -10.83
C CYS A 492 -28.47 29.23 -9.66
N GLU A 493 -27.59 28.25 -9.93
CA GLU A 493 -26.89 27.52 -8.87
C GLU A 493 -25.54 28.13 -8.53
N GLU A 494 -24.77 28.66 -9.51
CA GLU A 494 -23.42 29.19 -9.25
C GLU A 494 -23.36 30.71 -9.25
N ALA A 495 -23.77 31.37 -10.37
CA ALA A 495 -23.62 32.83 -10.50
C ALA A 495 -24.50 33.59 -9.50
N ALA A 496 -25.71 33.07 -9.20
CA ALA A 496 -26.58 33.67 -8.21
C ALA A 496 -25.92 33.73 -6.80
N TRP A 497 -25.20 32.68 -6.41
CA TRP A 497 -24.53 32.64 -5.12
C TRP A 497 -23.36 33.62 -5.05
N TRP A 498 -22.63 33.88 -6.15
CA TRP A 498 -21.60 34.93 -6.17
C TRP A 498 -22.18 36.30 -5.91
N VAL A 499 -23.32 36.59 -6.54
CA VAL A 499 -24.04 37.86 -6.32
C VAL A 499 -24.59 37.95 -4.90
N ILE A 500 -25.14 36.85 -4.35
CA ILE A 500 -25.64 36.81 -2.98
C ILE A 500 -24.51 37.06 -1.98
N ILE A 501 -23.38 36.36 -2.11
CA ILE A 501 -22.21 36.54 -1.24
C ILE A 501 -21.63 37.96 -1.39
N GLY A 502 -21.46 38.43 -2.62
CA GLY A 502 -20.97 39.78 -2.91
C GLY A 502 -21.85 40.88 -2.33
N CYS A 503 -23.16 40.77 -2.48
CA CYS A 503 -24.13 41.70 -1.87
C CYS A 503 -24.13 41.62 -0.35
N GLY A 504 -23.96 40.42 0.24
CA GLY A 504 -23.86 40.23 1.69
C GLY A 504 -22.63 40.95 2.28
N VAL A 505 -21.46 40.77 1.65
CA VAL A 505 -20.22 41.45 2.04
C VAL A 505 -20.35 42.96 1.86
N ALA A 506 -20.88 43.43 0.70
CA ALA A 506 -21.09 44.87 0.45
C ALA A 506 -22.07 45.51 1.44
N PHE A 507 -23.12 44.77 1.85
CA PHE A 507 -24.02 45.23 2.91
C PHE A 507 -23.29 45.35 4.27
N GLY A 508 -22.47 44.35 4.62
CA GLY A 508 -21.68 44.39 5.89
C GLY A 508 -20.71 45.57 5.96
N ILE A 509 -20.08 45.94 4.82
CA ILE A 509 -19.12 47.06 4.77
C ILE A 509 -19.85 48.40 4.70
N THR A 510 -20.88 48.52 3.87
CA THR A 510 -21.51 49.83 3.54
C THR A 510 -22.76 50.16 4.36
N GLY A 511 -23.42 49.17 4.97
CA GLY A 511 -24.67 49.27 5.69
C GLY A 511 -25.88 49.68 4.84
N LYS A 512 -25.73 49.79 3.49
CA LYS A 512 -26.80 50.24 2.58
C LYS A 512 -27.85 49.15 2.34
N LYS A 513 -29.10 49.38 2.71
CA LYS A 513 -30.25 48.45 2.53
C LYS A 513 -30.48 48.02 1.08
N THR A 514 -29.98 48.77 0.10
CA THR A 514 -30.10 48.43 -1.33
C THR A 514 -29.48 47.06 -1.64
N PHE A 515 -28.31 46.73 -1.06
CA PHE A 515 -27.67 45.45 -1.28
C PHE A 515 -28.46 44.27 -0.68
N LEU A 516 -29.17 44.51 0.43
CA LEU A 516 -30.05 43.52 1.04
C LEU A 516 -31.25 43.21 0.13
N TRP A 517 -31.84 44.21 -0.50
CA TRP A 517 -32.97 44.01 -1.44
C TRP A 517 -32.51 43.28 -2.71
N VAL A 518 -31.35 43.63 -3.26
CA VAL A 518 -30.78 42.90 -4.41
C VAL A 518 -30.50 41.43 -4.06
N LEU A 519 -29.88 41.16 -2.88
CA LEU A 519 -29.64 39.80 -2.39
C LEU A 519 -30.98 39.01 -2.32
N LEU A 520 -32.02 39.61 -1.69
CA LEU A 520 -33.30 38.95 -1.55
C LEU A 520 -33.96 38.68 -2.92
N ALA A 521 -33.90 39.62 -3.86
CA ALA A 521 -34.47 39.47 -5.20
C ALA A 521 -33.75 38.35 -5.98
N VAL A 522 -32.40 38.33 -5.97
CA VAL A 522 -31.61 37.27 -6.63
C VAL A 522 -31.91 35.91 -6.02
N LEU A 523 -32.03 35.81 -4.72
CA LEU A 523 -32.33 34.59 -4.00
C LEU A 523 -33.72 34.05 -4.37
N LEU A 524 -34.73 34.91 -4.41
CA LEU A 524 -36.10 34.52 -4.79
C LEU A 524 -36.17 34.04 -6.24
N ILE A 525 -35.50 34.72 -7.17
CA ILE A 525 -35.51 34.36 -8.59
C ILE A 525 -34.72 33.07 -8.83
N SER A 526 -33.51 32.97 -8.33
CA SER A 526 -32.61 31.83 -8.62
C SER A 526 -33.09 30.55 -7.96
N GLN A 527 -33.38 30.58 -6.66
CA GLN A 527 -33.74 29.39 -5.90
C GLN A 527 -35.21 28.97 -6.03
N GLY A 528 -36.03 29.87 -6.56
CA GLY A 528 -37.44 29.59 -6.92
C GLY A 528 -37.62 28.96 -8.32
N TYR A 529 -36.57 28.96 -9.16
CA TYR A 529 -36.64 28.43 -10.51
C TYR A 529 -36.88 26.91 -10.52
N GLY A 530 -37.79 26.43 -11.37
CA GLY A 530 -38.09 24.99 -11.52
C GLY A 530 -38.97 24.35 -10.45
N LYS A 531 -39.36 25.06 -9.36
CA LYS A 531 -40.19 24.49 -8.29
C LYS A 531 -41.69 24.87 -8.47
N LYS A 532 -42.56 23.86 -8.36
CA LYS A 532 -44.02 24.04 -8.49
C LYS A 532 -44.67 24.40 -7.14
N GLY A 533 -45.51 25.43 -7.11
CA GLY A 533 -46.27 25.87 -5.93
C GLY A 533 -45.54 26.84 -5.00
N ILE A 534 -46.28 27.72 -4.32
CA ILE A 534 -45.74 28.76 -3.42
C ILE A 534 -45.09 28.14 -2.18
N GLY A 535 -45.71 27.12 -1.58
CA GLY A 535 -45.15 26.39 -0.43
C GLY A 535 -43.82 25.65 -0.78
N GLY A 536 -43.77 24.99 -1.95
CA GLY A 536 -42.56 24.33 -2.45
C GLY A 536 -41.40 25.29 -2.72
N LYS A 537 -41.70 26.53 -3.16
CA LYS A 537 -40.69 27.58 -3.36
C LYS A 537 -40.13 28.07 -2.02
N ILE A 538 -40.96 28.34 -1.01
CA ILE A 538 -40.51 28.84 0.30
C ILE A 538 -39.64 27.81 1.01
N VAL A 539 -40.11 26.56 1.09
CA VAL A 539 -39.33 25.45 1.71
C VAL A 539 -38.06 25.21 0.93
N GLY A 540 -38.13 25.27 -0.40
CA GLY A 540 -36.94 25.08 -1.25
C GLY A 540 -35.90 26.19 -1.12
N ILE A 541 -36.31 27.45 -0.99
CA ILE A 541 -35.43 28.59 -0.74
C ILE A 541 -34.78 28.46 0.63
N GLY A 542 -35.57 28.19 1.68
CA GLY A 542 -35.04 28.01 3.04
C GLY A 542 -34.04 26.87 3.14
N GLY A 543 -34.34 25.72 2.53
CA GLY A 543 -33.45 24.58 2.48
C GLY A 543 -32.17 24.86 1.67
N SER A 544 -32.30 25.56 0.53
CA SER A 544 -31.13 25.94 -0.27
C SER A 544 -30.21 26.92 0.46
N VAL A 545 -30.78 27.95 1.08
CA VAL A 545 -30.02 28.92 1.89
C VAL A 545 -29.30 28.24 3.04
N TYR A 546 -29.98 27.36 3.77
CA TYR A 546 -29.40 26.62 4.88
C TYR A 546 -28.24 25.74 4.40
N ASN A 547 -28.45 24.94 3.37
CA ASN A 547 -27.44 24.01 2.87
C ASN A 547 -26.20 24.73 2.30
N HIS A 548 -26.38 25.82 1.55
CA HIS A 548 -25.25 26.55 0.98
C HIS A 548 -24.48 27.34 2.04
N ILE A 549 -25.17 28.04 2.94
CA ILE A 549 -24.48 28.79 4.00
C ILE A 549 -23.71 27.83 4.90
N THR A 550 -24.36 26.75 5.35
CA THR A 550 -23.72 25.75 6.21
C THR A 550 -22.60 25.03 5.48
N GLY A 551 -22.80 24.70 4.19
CA GLY A 551 -21.80 24.06 3.35
C GLY A 551 -20.56 24.95 3.16
N TYR A 552 -20.73 26.17 2.68
CA TYR A 552 -19.59 27.10 2.47
C TYR A 552 -18.85 27.43 3.76
N PHE A 553 -19.60 27.66 4.85
CA PHE A 553 -19.00 27.91 6.15
C PHE A 553 -18.20 26.70 6.65
N GLY A 554 -18.74 25.49 6.52
CA GLY A 554 -18.03 24.26 6.86
C GLY A 554 -16.80 24.03 6.00
N ASP A 555 -16.93 24.22 4.69
CA ASP A 555 -15.83 24.09 3.74
C ASP A 555 -14.70 25.09 4.06
N ILE A 556 -15.01 26.38 4.30
CA ILE A 556 -14.03 27.40 4.64
C ILE A 556 -13.34 27.10 5.98
N LEU A 557 -14.11 26.68 7.01
CA LEU A 557 -13.53 26.31 8.31
C LEU A 557 -12.57 25.12 8.21
N SER A 558 -12.77 24.20 7.25
CA SER A 558 -11.87 23.09 7.04
C SER A 558 -10.45 23.51 6.71
N TYR A 559 -10.24 24.73 6.15
CA TYR A 559 -8.90 25.26 5.84
C TYR A 559 -8.10 25.73 7.08
N VAL A 560 -8.73 25.85 8.25
CA VAL A 560 -8.01 26.08 9.52
C VAL A 560 -7.01 24.93 9.79
N ARG A 561 -7.20 23.79 9.19
CA ARG A 561 -6.29 22.64 9.25
C ARG A 561 -4.89 22.95 8.72
N LEU A 562 -4.77 23.84 7.73
CA LEU A 562 -3.46 24.29 7.23
C LEU A 562 -2.64 24.93 8.37
N MET A 563 -3.26 25.83 9.12
CA MET A 563 -2.65 26.48 10.29
C MET A 563 -2.37 25.45 11.39
N ALA A 564 -3.34 24.58 11.69
CA ALA A 564 -3.21 23.61 12.79
C ALA A 564 -2.03 22.65 12.58
N LEU A 565 -1.83 22.14 11.36
CA LEU A 565 -0.71 21.24 11.04
C LEU A 565 0.63 21.95 11.01
N MET A 566 0.69 23.16 10.45
CA MET A 566 1.89 24.00 10.50
C MET A 566 2.34 24.24 11.95
N LEU A 567 1.39 24.65 12.82
CA LEU A 567 1.67 24.91 14.22
C LEU A 567 2.09 23.63 14.96
N ALA A 568 1.37 22.52 14.76
CA ALA A 568 1.69 21.25 15.40
C ALA A 568 3.11 20.78 15.04
N GLY A 569 3.46 20.80 13.74
CA GLY A 569 4.79 20.43 13.26
C GLY A 569 5.91 21.27 13.85
N ALA A 570 5.72 22.60 13.89
CA ALA A 570 6.69 23.54 14.46
C ALA A 570 6.86 23.33 15.98
N VAL A 571 5.76 23.20 16.72
CA VAL A 571 5.80 23.00 18.19
C VAL A 571 6.44 21.68 18.56
N ILE A 572 6.10 20.58 17.87
CA ILE A 572 6.68 19.26 18.14
C ILE A 572 8.20 19.29 17.91
N ALA A 573 8.67 19.88 16.79
CA ALA A 573 10.09 20.01 16.51
C ALA A 573 10.81 20.81 17.61
N GLN A 574 10.23 21.94 18.03
CA GLN A 574 10.79 22.79 19.08
C GLN A 574 10.85 22.07 20.44
N VAL A 575 9.82 21.30 20.80
CA VAL A 575 9.80 20.51 22.04
C VAL A 575 10.91 19.46 22.05
N PHE A 576 11.10 18.71 20.96
CA PHE A 576 12.19 17.74 20.88
C PHE A 576 13.58 18.41 20.95
N ASN A 577 13.79 19.54 20.29
CA ASN A 577 15.05 20.26 20.34
C ASN A 577 15.33 20.84 21.75
N THR A 578 14.29 21.35 22.41
CA THR A 578 14.41 21.86 23.78
C THR A 578 14.74 20.73 24.77
N LEU A 579 14.05 19.58 24.68
CA LEU A 579 14.34 18.40 25.50
C LEU A 579 15.76 17.89 25.27
N ALA A 580 16.21 17.89 24.00
CA ALA A 580 17.57 17.51 23.64
C ALA A 580 18.64 18.44 24.22
N ALA A 581 18.33 19.73 24.42
CA ALA A 581 19.25 20.73 24.95
C ALA A 581 19.42 20.65 26.49
N ILE A 582 18.47 20.08 27.24
CA ILE A 582 18.50 20.01 28.72
C ILE A 582 19.80 19.41 29.29
N PRO A 583 20.34 18.28 28.75
CA PRO A 583 21.53 17.67 29.30
C PRO A 583 22.83 18.49 29.09
N GLY A 584 22.81 19.54 28.27
CA GLY A 584 23.98 20.38 27.97
C GLY A 584 25.12 19.68 27.24
N ASN A 585 24.90 18.47 26.71
CA ASN A 585 25.88 17.68 26.00
C ASN A 585 25.54 17.63 24.50
N LEU A 586 26.48 18.07 23.65
CA LEU A 586 26.30 18.14 22.21
C LEU A 586 25.97 16.77 21.57
N ILE A 587 26.57 15.67 22.03
CA ILE A 587 26.33 14.34 21.49
C ILE A 587 24.89 13.90 21.78
N VAL A 588 24.45 14.09 23.02
CA VAL A 588 23.08 13.77 23.44
C VAL A 588 22.07 14.64 22.68
N PHE A 589 22.38 15.94 22.54
CA PHE A 589 21.57 16.86 21.74
C PHE A 589 21.36 16.36 20.32
N ILE A 590 22.44 16.00 19.61
CA ILE A 590 22.36 15.53 18.21
C ILE A 590 21.53 14.25 18.12
N ILE A 591 21.75 13.27 19.01
CA ILE A 591 21.05 11.98 18.95
C ILE A 591 19.54 12.16 19.22
N VAL A 592 19.18 12.87 20.29
CA VAL A 592 17.78 13.04 20.69
C VAL A 592 17.05 13.93 19.68
N SER A 593 17.67 15.03 19.24
CA SER A 593 17.08 15.93 18.24
C SER A 593 16.91 15.24 16.89
N LEU A 594 17.90 14.43 16.44
CA LEU A 594 17.80 13.68 15.20
C LEU A 594 16.66 12.67 15.25
N LEU A 595 16.54 11.92 16.35
CA LEU A 595 15.47 10.93 16.52
C LEU A 595 14.08 11.60 16.58
N GLY A 596 13.97 12.69 17.35
CA GLY A 596 12.73 13.45 17.49
C GLY A 596 12.29 14.11 16.17
N ASN A 597 13.23 14.75 15.45
CA ASN A 597 12.94 15.34 14.15
C ASN A 597 12.66 14.29 13.06
N ALA A 598 13.28 13.11 13.11
CA ALA A 598 12.96 12.02 12.19
C ALA A 598 11.51 11.52 12.39
N LEU A 599 11.10 11.36 13.66
CA LEU A 599 9.72 11.00 13.99
C LEU A 599 8.73 12.10 13.53
N ASN A 600 9.03 13.36 13.85
CA ASN A 600 8.20 14.50 13.45
C ASN A 600 8.10 14.62 11.92
N PHE A 601 9.21 14.42 11.20
CA PHE A 601 9.23 14.39 9.74
C PHE A 601 8.30 13.31 9.19
N ALA A 602 8.39 12.06 9.70
CA ALA A 602 7.55 10.96 9.24
C ALA A 602 6.06 11.22 9.47
N LEU A 603 5.70 11.74 10.66
CA LEU A 603 4.31 12.08 11.00
C LEU A 603 3.77 13.22 10.14
N ASN A 604 4.55 14.28 9.93
CA ASN A 604 4.15 15.42 9.11
C ASN A 604 4.09 15.05 7.62
N LEU A 605 5.03 14.25 7.09
CA LEU A 605 5.04 13.80 5.70
C LEU A 605 3.72 13.13 5.33
N LEU A 606 3.28 12.18 6.15
CA LEU A 606 2.02 11.48 5.95
C LEU A 606 0.81 12.36 6.28
N GLY A 607 0.86 13.09 7.39
CA GLY A 607 -0.23 13.96 7.86
C GLY A 607 -0.56 15.06 6.84
N CYS A 608 0.43 15.78 6.35
CA CYS A 608 0.24 16.82 5.34
C CYS A 608 -0.37 16.26 4.05
N TYR A 609 0.10 15.10 3.58
CA TYR A 609 -0.44 14.45 2.39
C TYR A 609 -1.93 14.08 2.55
N VAL A 610 -2.28 13.40 3.64
CA VAL A 610 -3.65 12.94 3.89
C VAL A 610 -4.62 14.12 4.06
N HIS A 611 -4.19 15.13 4.81
CA HIS A 611 -5.04 16.28 5.08
C HIS A 611 -5.17 17.21 3.87
N ASP A 612 -4.13 17.35 3.04
CA ASP A 612 -4.22 18.08 1.78
C ASP A 612 -5.11 17.35 0.78
N MET A 613 -4.91 16.03 0.61
CA MET A 613 -5.79 15.20 -0.23
C MET A 613 -7.26 15.37 0.16
N ARG A 614 -7.55 15.42 1.47
CA ARG A 614 -8.91 15.65 1.94
C ARG A 614 -9.45 17.02 1.54
N LEU A 615 -8.67 18.10 1.69
CA LEU A 615 -9.08 19.44 1.25
C LEU A 615 -9.37 19.50 -0.24
N GLN A 616 -8.55 18.82 -1.06
CA GLN A 616 -8.78 18.77 -2.51
C GLN A 616 -10.03 17.93 -2.86
N CYS A 617 -10.15 16.73 -2.32
CA CYS A 617 -11.19 15.79 -2.73
C CYS A 617 -12.59 16.12 -2.17
N LEU A 618 -12.69 16.61 -0.93
CA LEU A 618 -13.99 16.85 -0.30
C LEU A 618 -14.45 18.29 -0.44
N GLU A 619 -13.57 19.27 -0.27
CA GLU A 619 -13.92 20.69 -0.28
C GLU A 619 -13.83 21.30 -1.68
N PHE A 620 -12.79 20.94 -2.49
CA PHE A 620 -12.58 21.54 -3.81
C PHE A 620 -13.31 20.82 -4.95
N PHE A 621 -13.18 19.48 -5.02
CA PHE A 621 -13.80 18.69 -6.11
C PHE A 621 -15.32 18.73 -6.11
N LYS A 622 -15.95 18.91 -4.96
CA LYS A 622 -17.40 19.04 -4.80
C LYS A 622 -18.04 20.00 -5.81
N TYR A 623 -17.33 21.03 -6.26
CA TYR A 623 -17.90 22.08 -7.12
C TYR A 623 -17.90 21.76 -8.61
N PHE A 624 -17.00 20.88 -9.09
CA PHE A 624 -16.86 20.66 -10.53
C PHE A 624 -16.53 19.24 -10.93
N TYR A 625 -16.14 18.39 -9.98
CA TYR A 625 -15.67 17.05 -10.30
C TYR A 625 -16.82 16.06 -10.46
N ARG A 626 -16.73 15.22 -11.49
CA ARG A 626 -17.60 14.07 -11.71
C ARG A 626 -16.75 12.81 -11.70
N ASP A 627 -16.93 11.98 -10.69
CA ASP A 627 -16.24 10.70 -10.51
C ASP A 627 -16.88 9.57 -11.34
N GLY A 628 -16.31 8.38 -11.27
CA GLY A 628 -16.83 7.17 -11.90
C GLY A 628 -16.08 6.75 -13.17
N GLY A 629 -14.91 7.34 -13.47
CA GLY A 629 -14.06 6.89 -14.57
C GLY A 629 -13.34 5.58 -14.24
N ARG A 630 -13.17 4.72 -15.25
CA ARG A 630 -12.42 3.48 -15.19
C ARG A 630 -11.03 3.69 -15.78
N ALA A 631 -9.97 3.21 -15.09
CA ALA A 631 -8.60 3.33 -15.59
C ALA A 631 -8.41 2.54 -16.89
N PHE A 632 -7.77 3.15 -17.87
CA PHE A 632 -7.35 2.51 -19.10
C PHE A 632 -6.19 1.54 -18.82
N LYS A 633 -6.40 0.25 -19.11
CA LYS A 633 -5.44 -0.83 -18.91
C LYS A 633 -5.15 -1.54 -20.24
N PRO A 634 -4.25 -1.01 -21.08
CA PRO A 634 -3.91 -1.63 -22.34
C PRO A 634 -3.20 -2.96 -22.13
N VAL A 635 -3.43 -3.90 -23.03
CA VAL A 635 -2.63 -5.12 -23.14
C VAL A 635 -1.28 -4.73 -23.71
N ALA A 636 -0.27 -4.63 -22.85
CA ALA A 636 1.08 -4.21 -23.20
C ALA A 636 2.12 -5.12 -22.53
N ALA A 637 3.25 -5.32 -23.18
CA ALA A 637 4.38 -6.04 -22.61
C ALA A 637 5.05 -5.17 -21.52
N GLN A 638 4.72 -5.39 -20.24
CA GLN A 638 5.27 -4.65 -19.11
C GLN A 638 6.09 -5.56 -18.19
N PRO A 639 7.37 -5.79 -18.49
CA PRO A 639 8.26 -6.57 -17.64
C PRO A 639 8.51 -5.86 -16.30
N LYS A 640 8.72 -6.63 -15.24
CA LYS A 640 8.96 -6.16 -13.86
C LYS A 640 10.44 -5.88 -13.60
N TYR A 641 11.32 -6.71 -14.15
CA TYR A 641 12.76 -6.71 -13.87
C TYR A 641 13.59 -6.07 -14.96
N TYR A 642 13.03 -5.90 -16.14
CA TYR A 642 13.70 -5.34 -17.32
C TYR A 642 12.93 -4.15 -17.89
N ARG A 643 13.55 -3.43 -18.82
CA ARG A 643 12.88 -2.47 -19.71
C ARG A 643 13.05 -2.94 -21.14
N ILE A 644 11.96 -2.98 -21.89
CA ILE A 644 12.02 -3.27 -23.32
C ILE A 644 12.64 -2.05 -23.99
N ALA A 645 13.67 -2.29 -24.83
CA ALA A 645 14.26 -1.24 -25.63
C ALA A 645 13.22 -0.81 -26.69
N GLU A 646 12.83 0.47 -26.70
CA GLU A 646 12.04 1.04 -27.78
C GLU A 646 12.90 1.02 -29.05
N GLN A 647 12.44 0.31 -30.10
CA GLN A 647 13.09 0.26 -31.41
C GLN A 647 12.76 1.51 -32.23
#